data_2107e87f9e103b51e780666d887fa595
#
_entry.id   2107e87f9e103b51e780666d887fa595
#
_cell.length_a   1.000
_cell.length_b   1.000
_cell.length_c   1.000
_cell.angle_alpha   90.00
_cell.angle_beta   90.00
_cell.angle_gamma   90.00
#
_symmetry.space_group_name_H-M   'P 1'
#
loop_
_entity.id
_entity.type
_entity.pdbx_description
1 polymer ?
#
loop_
_entity_poly.entity_id
_entity_poly.type
_entity_poly.pdbx_seq_one_letter_code
_entity_poly.pdbx_strand_id
1 'polypeptide(L)'
;MKKTKFLFIASLIYSASNVYAVDSAIDSTKVVNLDEVSVVASRATDKTPVAFTNVSAKELEKVNYGQDVPYLLQYTPSVITTSDAGAGVGYTSIRVRGTDATRINVTANGIPMNDAESHGLFWVNMPDFASSLKDIQIQRGAGTSTNGAGAFGASINMLTQSAGFSPSAEFNASYGSFNTHKETVKVSSGLLNNHWTVDARISNIGTDGYIDRASVNLNSYFLQAGYFNNNTTLKFITFGGKEKTYHAWNYASKEEMFNYGRTYNSCGEYIDDNGNVAYYDDQTDNYAQFNFQLILNQRLSSSLSLNAALHYTKGDGYYEEYKTKRTLAEYGFDPVEIGTKKSDLVRKKEMDNHFGGGMLSLNYKKGRVNAQAGMAANHYYGDHFGNTPWVKAVGLLPEYHEYYRNTGKKTDVNMYARSTVDIVSGLNAFVDLQYRHINYTIAGVNDNFDYNIDDMQKLDINDNFNFFNPKAGLNWQFCNYNRAYFSFSVAQKEPTRNNYTDGKVAQYPKAEKLYDYEFGYTFNNNCFSIGANLYYMWYRDQLVLTGELNEIGEAMAANVAKSYRMGVELFADWHPAKWFTWSTNATISKNRIKDFVETVYEDEWTNPVEINHGDTHIAFSPSFIFNNSFNFNYNNFDLSLSTQYVSKQYMTNAEYEDQVLDAYCVSNLHLGYNFKLPHTKSVRIGFSIYNLFDEEYENNGYAGGGYYVDGGEKVFYRYSGYAAQAGTNFMGSVSFKF
;
A
#
# COMPACT_ATOMS: atom_id res chain seq x y z
N MET A 1 -2.83 -33.53 11.84
CA MET A 1 -2.33 -32.20 12.23
C MET A 1 -3.42 -31.19 12.66
N LYS A 2 -4.65 -31.20 12.14
CA LYS A 2 -5.72 -30.22 12.53
C LYS A 2 -6.18 -30.30 13.99
N LYS A 3 -6.17 -31.47 14.64
CA LYS A 3 -6.60 -31.64 16.05
C LYS A 3 -5.58 -31.13 17.07
N THR A 4 -4.28 -31.09 16.74
CA THR A 4 -3.22 -30.67 17.65
C THR A 4 -3.15 -29.14 17.79
N LYS A 5 -3.50 -28.39 16.74
CA LYS A 5 -3.57 -26.91 16.78
C LYS A 5 -4.66 -26.40 17.73
N PHE A 6 -5.81 -27.09 17.78
CA PHE A 6 -6.93 -26.71 18.66
C PHE A 6 -6.59 -26.92 20.16
N LEU A 7 -5.84 -27.97 20.48
CA LEU A 7 -5.40 -28.24 21.85
C LEU A 7 -4.35 -27.21 22.35
N PHE A 8 -3.49 -26.70 21.46
CA PHE A 8 -2.49 -25.69 21.82
C PHE A 8 -3.12 -24.34 22.12
N ILE A 9 -4.16 -23.95 21.36
CA ILE A 9 -4.94 -22.72 21.59
C ILE A 9 -5.75 -22.85 22.90
N ALA A 10 -6.36 -23.99 23.16
CA ALA A 10 -7.10 -24.25 24.40
C ALA A 10 -6.17 -24.23 25.64
N SER A 11 -4.93 -24.71 25.53
CA SER A 11 -3.95 -24.66 26.64
C SER A 11 -3.43 -23.25 26.91
N LEU A 12 -3.26 -22.42 25.89
CA LEU A 12 -2.89 -21.01 26.02
C LEU A 12 -4.02 -20.18 26.70
N ILE A 13 -5.27 -20.46 26.35
CA ILE A 13 -6.44 -19.81 26.98
C ILE A 13 -6.56 -20.25 28.45
N TYR A 14 -6.29 -21.50 28.78
CA TYR A 14 -6.34 -22.01 30.15
C TYR A 14 -5.19 -21.47 31.01
N SER A 15 -4.01 -21.23 30.45
CA SER A 15 -2.88 -20.61 31.18
C SER A 15 -3.07 -19.09 31.37
N ALA A 16 -3.75 -18.41 30.43
CA ALA A 16 -4.04 -16.99 30.57
C ALA A 16 -5.13 -16.70 31.64
N SER A 17 -6.03 -17.64 31.92
CA SER A 17 -7.08 -17.48 32.93
C SER A 17 -6.56 -17.59 34.38
N ASN A 18 -5.33 -18.00 34.62
CA ASN A 18 -4.73 -18.09 35.93
C ASN A 18 -3.78 -16.93 36.30
N VAL A 19 -3.73 -15.87 35.49
CA VAL A 19 -3.04 -14.63 35.88
C VAL A 19 -3.91 -13.90 36.88
N TYR A 20 -3.68 -14.11 38.16
CA TYR A 20 -4.31 -13.34 39.24
C TYR A 20 -3.96 -11.87 39.09
N ALA A 21 -4.94 -11.03 38.81
CA ALA A 21 -4.80 -9.59 38.89
C ALA A 21 -4.45 -9.25 40.36
N VAL A 22 -3.22 -8.86 40.60
CA VAL A 22 -2.89 -8.14 41.83
C VAL A 22 -3.51 -6.77 41.70
N ASP A 23 -4.61 -6.57 42.43
CA ASP A 23 -5.33 -5.30 42.53
C ASP A 23 -4.46 -4.30 43.32
N SER A 24 -3.41 -3.77 42.68
CA SER A 24 -2.73 -2.56 43.12
C SER A 24 -3.44 -1.41 42.42
N ALA A 25 -4.16 -0.59 43.19
CA ALA A 25 -4.73 0.67 42.72
C ALA A 25 -3.59 1.55 42.18
N ILE A 26 -3.30 1.43 40.90
CA ILE A 26 -2.33 2.26 40.20
C ILE A 26 -3.00 3.60 39.99
N ASP A 27 -2.44 4.66 40.56
CA ASP A 27 -2.82 6.03 40.26
C ASP A 27 -2.50 6.34 38.78
N SER A 28 -3.43 5.99 37.91
CA SER A 28 -3.31 6.14 36.46
C SER A 28 -3.22 7.62 36.02
N THR A 29 -3.40 8.55 36.96
CA THR A 29 -3.35 10.01 36.68
C THR A 29 -1.93 10.56 36.56
N LYS A 30 -0.90 9.79 36.96
CA LYS A 30 0.51 10.23 36.92
C LYS A 30 1.32 9.72 35.74
N VAL A 31 0.82 8.81 34.94
CA VAL A 31 1.47 8.40 33.70
C VAL A 31 1.11 9.41 32.62
N VAL A 32 1.86 10.47 32.52
CA VAL A 32 1.74 11.45 31.43
C VAL A 32 2.02 10.69 30.13
N ASN A 33 1.05 10.70 29.21
CA ASN A 33 1.15 10.15 27.85
C ASN A 33 2.30 10.84 27.07
N LEU A 34 3.55 10.44 27.32
CA LEU A 34 4.69 10.86 26.48
C LEU A 34 4.61 10.24 25.08
N ASP A 35 3.90 9.13 24.94
CA ASP A 35 3.66 8.46 23.67
C ASP A 35 2.99 9.35 22.61
N GLU A 36 2.08 10.22 23.03
CA GLU A 36 1.35 11.08 22.08
C GLU A 36 2.18 12.23 21.54
N VAL A 37 3.21 12.69 22.26
CA VAL A 37 3.93 13.93 21.88
C VAL A 37 4.85 13.73 20.68
N SER A 38 5.38 12.55 20.45
CA SER A 38 6.46 12.30 19.50
C SER A 38 6.00 11.85 18.12
N VAL A 39 5.10 10.88 18.07
CA VAL A 39 4.56 10.39 16.79
C VAL A 39 3.53 11.36 16.22
N VAL A 40 2.83 12.10 17.09
CA VAL A 40 1.94 13.20 16.71
C VAL A 40 2.72 14.34 16.03
N ALA A 41 4.00 14.53 16.32
CA ALA A 41 4.81 15.56 15.66
C ALA A 41 5.00 15.32 14.15
N SER A 42 4.90 14.07 13.65
CA SER A 42 4.98 13.75 12.21
C SER A 42 3.65 13.88 11.48
N ARG A 43 2.53 13.99 12.19
CA ARG A 43 1.17 13.98 11.63
C ARG A 43 0.62 15.40 11.41
N ALA A 44 -0.30 15.48 10.46
CA ALA A 44 -1.07 16.71 10.26
C ALA A 44 -2.05 16.91 11.43
N THR A 45 -2.22 18.14 11.83
CA THR A 45 -3.18 18.60 12.85
C THR A 45 -4.05 19.69 12.26
N ASP A 46 -5.05 20.15 13.00
CA ASP A 46 -5.89 21.28 12.56
C ASP A 46 -5.11 22.58 12.30
N LYS A 47 -3.87 22.70 12.77
CA LYS A 47 -2.98 23.82 12.46
C LYS A 47 -2.11 23.58 11.20
N THR A 48 -2.13 22.37 10.63
CA THR A 48 -1.36 22.05 9.43
C THR A 48 -2.23 22.30 8.18
N PRO A 49 -1.77 23.12 7.23
CA PRO A 49 -2.57 23.46 6.04
C PRO A 49 -2.48 22.37 4.96
N VAL A 50 -3.01 21.20 5.26
CA VAL A 50 -3.08 20.04 4.34
C VAL A 50 -4.41 19.33 4.51
N ALA A 51 -4.87 18.66 3.44
CA ALA A 51 -6.03 17.78 3.49
C ALA A 51 -5.65 16.44 4.13
N PHE A 52 -6.35 16.03 5.19
CA PHE A 52 -6.11 14.73 5.82
C PHE A 52 -7.39 14.08 6.34
N THR A 53 -7.34 12.77 6.53
CA THR A 53 -8.41 11.96 7.15
C THR A 53 -7.76 11.01 8.15
N ASN A 54 -8.38 10.86 9.32
CA ASN A 54 -7.96 9.88 10.33
C ASN A 54 -8.97 8.73 10.36
N VAL A 55 -8.47 7.49 10.43
CA VAL A 55 -9.27 6.27 10.64
C VAL A 55 -8.79 5.63 11.94
N SER A 56 -9.65 5.55 12.93
CA SER A 56 -9.32 5.07 14.27
C SER A 56 -9.30 3.53 14.36
N ALA A 57 -8.59 2.97 15.36
CA ALA A 57 -8.62 1.53 15.66
C ALA A 57 -10.06 1.00 15.80
N LYS A 58 -10.96 1.77 16.44
CA LYS A 58 -12.35 1.38 16.64
C LYS A 58 -13.14 1.24 15.33
N GLU A 59 -12.84 2.07 14.33
CA GLU A 59 -13.41 1.96 12.99
C GLU A 59 -12.82 0.76 12.26
N LEU A 60 -11.49 0.58 12.32
CA LEU A 60 -10.81 -0.57 11.72
C LEU A 60 -11.30 -1.90 12.30
N GLU A 61 -11.43 -2.03 13.63
CA GLU A 61 -11.90 -3.26 14.30
C GLU A 61 -13.28 -3.73 13.82
N LYS A 62 -14.17 -2.80 13.41
CA LYS A 62 -15.50 -3.13 12.95
C LYS A 62 -15.54 -3.87 11.61
N VAL A 63 -14.54 -3.64 10.77
CA VAL A 63 -14.50 -4.10 9.37
C VAL A 63 -13.28 -4.96 9.04
N ASN A 64 -12.35 -5.17 9.98
CA ASN A 64 -11.14 -5.97 9.79
C ASN A 64 -11.41 -7.47 9.93
N TYR A 65 -11.99 -8.09 8.91
CA TYR A 65 -12.26 -9.52 8.85
C TYR A 65 -11.21 -10.34 8.10
N GLY A 66 -10.11 -9.70 7.64
CA GLY A 66 -9.00 -10.34 6.94
C GLY A 66 -8.56 -9.62 5.68
N GLN A 67 -9.34 -8.63 5.21
CA GLN A 67 -8.93 -7.81 4.09
C GLN A 67 -7.70 -6.96 4.43
N ASP A 68 -6.91 -6.64 3.41
CA ASP A 68 -5.74 -5.80 3.52
C ASP A 68 -6.09 -4.34 3.83
N VAL A 69 -5.12 -3.60 4.36
CA VAL A 69 -5.29 -2.20 4.77
C VAL A 69 -5.92 -1.30 3.69
N PRO A 70 -5.60 -1.39 2.38
CA PRO A 70 -6.28 -0.62 1.34
C PRO A 70 -7.81 -0.70 1.43
N TYR A 71 -8.36 -1.89 1.55
CA TYR A 71 -9.82 -2.11 1.61
C TYR A 71 -10.46 -1.52 2.87
N LEU A 72 -9.71 -1.45 3.98
CA LEU A 72 -10.19 -0.77 5.20
C LEU A 72 -10.24 0.76 5.06
N LEU A 73 -9.57 1.31 4.02
CA LEU A 73 -9.48 2.75 3.74
C LEU A 73 -10.35 3.20 2.55
N GLN A 74 -11.04 2.28 1.87
CA GLN A 74 -11.72 2.52 0.59
C GLN A 74 -12.74 3.66 0.59
N TYR A 75 -13.38 3.96 1.73
CA TYR A 75 -14.39 5.02 1.83
C TYR A 75 -13.81 6.39 2.17
N THR A 76 -12.50 6.54 2.22
CA THR A 76 -11.86 7.85 2.40
C THR A 76 -11.89 8.67 1.10
N PRO A 77 -11.93 10.02 1.16
CA PRO A 77 -12.00 10.85 -0.03
C PRO A 77 -10.88 10.57 -1.04
N SER A 78 -11.21 10.51 -2.33
CA SER A 78 -10.27 10.30 -3.45
C SER A 78 -9.55 8.95 -3.46
N VAL A 79 -9.99 7.97 -2.66
CA VAL A 79 -9.35 6.64 -2.58
C VAL A 79 -10.06 5.63 -3.46
N ILE A 80 -9.28 4.85 -4.19
CA ILE A 80 -9.69 3.65 -4.94
C ILE A 80 -8.77 2.52 -4.52
N THR A 81 -9.33 1.31 -4.39
CA THR A 81 -8.60 0.09 -4.04
C THR A 81 -8.71 -0.93 -5.14
N THR A 82 -7.70 -1.78 -5.30
CA THR A 82 -7.67 -2.86 -6.28
C THR A 82 -7.28 -4.18 -5.63
N SER A 83 -7.71 -5.31 -6.23
CA SER A 83 -7.36 -6.66 -5.76
C SER A 83 -7.23 -7.60 -6.94
N ASP A 84 -6.11 -8.28 -7.05
CA ASP A 84 -5.86 -9.25 -8.11
C ASP A 84 -6.64 -10.55 -7.88
N ALA A 85 -6.74 -11.00 -6.64
CA ALA A 85 -7.54 -12.17 -6.25
C ALA A 85 -9.06 -11.90 -6.16
N GLY A 86 -9.50 -10.65 -6.37
CA GLY A 86 -10.90 -10.23 -6.48
C GLY A 86 -11.69 -10.13 -5.18
N ALA A 87 -11.08 -10.37 -4.01
CA ALA A 87 -11.78 -10.38 -2.70
C ALA A 87 -11.08 -9.56 -1.62
N GLY A 88 -10.10 -8.71 -1.97
CA GLY A 88 -9.43 -7.78 -1.04
C GLY A 88 -8.41 -8.41 -0.10
N VAL A 89 -7.90 -9.60 -0.39
CA VAL A 89 -6.85 -10.30 0.35
C VAL A 89 -5.74 -10.70 -0.62
N GLY A 90 -4.48 -10.51 -0.24
CA GLY A 90 -3.31 -10.86 -1.03
C GLY A 90 -2.72 -9.65 -1.76
N TYR A 91 -2.61 -9.71 -3.09
CA TYR A 91 -2.14 -8.57 -3.87
C TYR A 91 -3.25 -7.52 -4.00
N THR A 92 -3.11 -6.48 -3.20
CA THR A 92 -4.02 -5.33 -3.18
C THR A 92 -3.24 -4.03 -3.33
N SER A 93 -3.87 -3.02 -3.90
CA SER A 93 -3.25 -1.71 -4.07
C SER A 93 -4.22 -0.57 -3.74
N ILE A 94 -3.69 0.65 -3.64
CA ILE A 94 -4.45 1.86 -3.34
C ILE A 94 -4.00 3.00 -4.26
N ARG A 95 -4.97 3.78 -4.73
CA ARG A 95 -4.74 5.03 -5.47
C ARG A 95 -5.41 6.18 -4.74
N VAL A 96 -4.73 7.32 -4.68
CA VAL A 96 -5.25 8.56 -4.05
C VAL A 96 -5.17 9.70 -5.04
N ARG A 97 -6.29 10.38 -5.34
CA ARG A 97 -6.40 11.41 -6.40
C ARG A 97 -5.89 10.90 -7.77
N GLY A 98 -6.08 9.60 -8.06
CA GLY A 98 -5.55 8.94 -9.26
C GLY A 98 -4.04 8.74 -9.29
N THR A 99 -3.29 9.07 -8.24
CA THR A 99 -1.86 8.69 -8.13
C THR A 99 -1.73 7.25 -7.69
N ASP A 100 -0.82 6.51 -8.30
CA ASP A 100 -0.56 5.10 -8.00
C ASP A 100 0.25 4.89 -6.71
N ALA A 101 0.36 3.62 -6.28
CA ALA A 101 1.03 3.24 -5.04
C ALA A 101 2.50 3.69 -4.95
N THR A 102 3.21 3.82 -6.08
CA THR A 102 4.62 4.25 -6.09
C THR A 102 4.79 5.73 -5.69
N ARG A 103 3.70 6.51 -5.66
CA ARG A 103 3.64 7.93 -5.28
C ARG A 103 2.97 8.15 -3.93
N ILE A 104 2.62 7.06 -3.25
CA ILE A 104 2.00 7.09 -1.92
C ILE A 104 3.05 6.65 -0.90
N ASN A 105 3.49 7.59 -0.08
CA ASN A 105 4.41 7.28 1.00
C ASN A 105 3.67 6.62 2.16
N VAL A 106 4.17 5.51 2.65
CA VAL A 106 3.61 4.79 3.81
C VAL A 106 4.63 4.75 4.93
N THR A 107 4.20 5.09 6.13
CA THR A 107 5.05 5.01 7.33
C THR A 107 4.36 4.23 8.45
N ALA A 108 5.15 3.49 9.21
CA ALA A 108 4.76 2.93 10.51
C ALA A 108 5.56 3.62 11.61
N ASN A 109 4.88 4.33 12.51
CA ASN A 109 5.51 5.13 13.56
C ASN A 109 6.48 6.22 13.03
N GLY A 110 6.22 6.74 11.83
CA GLY A 110 7.08 7.72 11.15
C GLY A 110 8.28 7.10 10.40
N ILE A 111 8.49 5.79 10.47
CA ILE A 111 9.53 5.05 9.75
C ILE A 111 9.01 4.63 8.37
N PRO A 112 9.74 4.87 7.27
CA PRO A 112 9.34 4.47 5.92
C PRO A 112 9.13 2.97 5.79
N MET A 113 8.04 2.58 5.10
CA MET A 113 7.68 1.19 4.86
C MET A 113 7.72 0.83 3.37
N ASN A 114 7.74 1.82 2.47
CA ASN A 114 7.85 1.57 1.04
C ASN A 114 9.19 0.89 0.71
N ASP A 115 9.16 -0.06 -0.19
CA ASP A 115 10.37 -0.61 -0.78
C ASP A 115 11.20 0.50 -1.45
N ALA A 116 12.52 0.41 -1.32
CA ALA A 116 13.42 1.48 -1.74
C ALA A 116 13.59 1.56 -3.26
N GLU A 117 13.38 0.47 -3.98
CA GLU A 117 13.54 0.37 -5.44
C GLU A 117 12.22 0.55 -6.19
N SER A 118 11.17 -0.18 -5.81
CA SER A 118 9.84 -0.09 -6.43
C SER A 118 9.04 1.13 -5.98
N HIS A 119 9.38 1.72 -4.82
CA HIS A 119 8.66 2.80 -4.14
C HIS A 119 7.23 2.44 -3.71
N GLY A 120 6.79 1.22 -3.93
CA GLY A 120 5.51 0.70 -3.48
C GLY A 120 5.56 0.11 -2.06
N LEU A 121 4.41 -0.15 -1.49
CA LEU A 121 4.25 -1.05 -0.35
C LEU A 121 3.39 -2.22 -0.82
N PHE A 122 3.94 -3.43 -0.75
CA PHE A 122 3.20 -4.66 -0.95
C PHE A 122 2.48 -5.00 0.36
N TRP A 123 1.16 -4.76 0.40
CA TRP A 123 0.35 -4.94 1.62
C TRP A 123 0.30 -6.39 2.09
N VAL A 124 0.44 -7.33 1.16
CA VAL A 124 0.58 -8.77 1.43
C VAL A 124 1.75 -9.08 2.36
N ASN A 125 2.82 -8.26 2.37
CA ASN A 125 3.98 -8.38 3.27
C ASN A 125 3.72 -7.83 4.68
N MET A 126 2.55 -7.23 4.92
CA MET A 126 2.12 -6.71 6.23
C MET A 126 0.78 -7.32 6.70
N PRO A 127 0.66 -8.66 6.77
CA PRO A 127 -0.61 -9.30 7.04
C PRO A 127 -1.16 -8.92 8.40
N ASP A 128 -2.47 -8.64 8.46
CA ASP A 128 -3.20 -8.25 9.66
C ASP A 128 -2.54 -7.10 10.47
N PHE A 129 -1.77 -6.23 9.79
CA PHE A 129 -1.10 -5.13 10.49
C PHE A 129 -2.11 -4.15 11.10
N ALA A 130 -3.29 -4.00 10.48
CA ALA A 130 -4.42 -3.21 10.99
C ALA A 130 -4.81 -3.61 12.42
N SER A 131 -4.69 -4.88 12.80
CA SER A 131 -4.95 -5.37 14.16
C SER A 131 -3.95 -4.86 15.21
N SER A 132 -2.82 -4.30 14.80
CA SER A 132 -1.81 -3.70 15.69
C SER A 132 -1.79 -2.18 15.66
N LEU A 133 -2.73 -1.54 14.95
CA LEU A 133 -2.76 -0.09 14.79
C LEU A 133 -3.67 0.60 15.82
N LYS A 134 -3.24 1.78 16.28
CA LYS A 134 -4.04 2.75 17.02
C LYS A 134 -4.93 3.56 16.07
N ASP A 135 -4.35 3.98 14.96
CA ASP A 135 -5.04 4.73 13.91
C ASP A 135 -4.18 4.81 12.64
N ILE A 136 -4.83 5.23 11.55
CA ILE A 136 -4.21 5.55 10.27
C ILE A 136 -4.58 6.98 9.92
N GLN A 137 -3.60 7.80 9.50
CA GLN A 137 -3.85 9.09 8.90
C GLN A 137 -3.45 9.09 7.43
N ILE A 138 -4.38 9.45 6.56
CA ILE A 138 -4.14 9.66 5.13
C ILE A 138 -4.03 11.17 4.91
N GLN A 139 -2.86 11.63 4.44
CA GLN A 139 -2.65 13.00 3.96
C GLN A 139 -2.67 12.97 2.45
N ARG A 140 -3.45 13.83 1.82
CA ARG A 140 -3.56 13.93 0.35
C ARG A 140 -2.68 15.08 -0.16
N GLY A 141 -2.15 14.94 -1.38
CA GLY A 141 -1.18 15.87 -1.96
C GLY A 141 0.25 15.64 -1.46
N ALA A 142 1.12 16.63 -1.63
CA ALA A 142 2.55 16.53 -1.34
C ALA A 142 2.90 16.29 0.15
N GLY A 143 1.94 16.39 1.05
CA GLY A 143 2.12 16.13 2.48
C GLY A 143 3.18 17.00 3.15
N THR A 144 3.59 16.64 4.37
CA THR A 144 4.65 17.33 5.13
C THR A 144 5.98 16.57 5.03
N SER A 145 7.11 17.26 5.20
CA SER A 145 8.46 16.66 5.13
C SER A 145 8.72 15.60 6.20
N THR A 146 7.94 15.61 7.29
CA THR A 146 8.00 14.59 8.34
C THR A 146 7.40 13.23 7.95
N ASN A 147 6.68 13.15 6.83
CA ASN A 147 6.17 11.90 6.30
C ASN A 147 7.28 11.05 5.64
N GLY A 148 8.50 11.58 5.54
CA GLY A 148 9.62 10.93 4.91
C GLY A 148 9.92 11.46 3.51
N ALA A 149 10.88 10.81 2.89
CA ALA A 149 11.44 11.24 1.63
C ALA A 149 10.47 11.09 0.44
N GLY A 150 9.61 10.08 0.47
CA GLY A 150 8.72 9.72 -0.63
C GLY A 150 7.35 10.41 -0.68
N ALA A 151 7.08 11.38 0.21
CA ALA A 151 5.79 12.09 0.23
C ALA A 151 5.61 12.95 -1.04
N PHE A 152 4.88 12.42 -2.03
CA PHE A 152 4.71 13.02 -3.35
C PHE A 152 3.23 13.23 -3.72
N GLY A 153 2.45 12.15 -3.88
CA GLY A 153 1.02 12.23 -4.24
C GLY A 153 0.09 12.11 -3.04
N ALA A 154 0.46 11.29 -2.07
CA ALA A 154 -0.22 11.13 -0.79
C ALA A 154 0.72 10.53 0.27
N SER A 155 0.28 10.51 1.53
CA SER A 155 0.98 9.81 2.60
C SER A 155 0.01 9.09 3.51
N ILE A 156 0.31 7.82 3.84
CA ILE A 156 -0.42 6.98 4.78
C ILE A 156 0.45 6.79 6.02
N ASN A 157 0.05 7.38 7.14
CA ASN A 157 0.79 7.35 8.39
C ASN A 157 0.10 6.43 9.38
N MET A 158 0.66 5.24 9.57
CA MET A 158 0.17 4.22 10.49
C MET A 158 0.83 4.39 11.85
N LEU A 159 0.03 4.40 12.90
CA LEU A 159 0.51 4.44 14.28
C LEU A 159 0.17 3.13 14.97
N THR A 160 1.16 2.43 15.49
CA THR A 160 0.93 1.22 16.27
C THR A 160 0.25 1.52 17.59
N GLN A 161 -0.44 0.52 18.13
CA GLN A 161 -1.16 0.66 19.40
C GLN A 161 -0.20 1.15 20.50
N SER A 162 -0.72 2.05 21.35
CA SER A 162 -0.04 2.42 22.59
C SER A 162 0.05 1.19 23.49
N ALA A 163 1.11 1.09 24.27
CA ALA A 163 1.27 0.03 25.24
C ALA A 163 0.04 -0.07 26.15
N GLY A 164 -0.48 -1.27 26.34
CA GLY A 164 -1.57 -1.54 27.29
C GLY A 164 -1.06 -1.39 28.71
N PHE A 165 -1.69 -0.54 29.55
CA PHE A 165 -1.33 -0.43 30.95
C PHE A 165 -2.00 -1.48 31.84
N SER A 166 -3.06 -2.13 31.36
CA SER A 166 -3.75 -3.22 32.04
C SER A 166 -3.48 -4.54 31.29
N PRO A 167 -3.26 -5.65 32.01
CA PRO A 167 -3.14 -6.96 31.37
C PRO A 167 -4.40 -7.28 30.54
N SER A 168 -4.21 -7.85 29.38
CA SER A 168 -5.30 -8.23 28.51
C SER A 168 -4.93 -9.36 27.55
N ALA A 169 -5.93 -10.13 27.16
CA ALA A 169 -5.83 -11.09 26.07
C ALA A 169 -7.03 -10.90 25.14
N GLU A 170 -6.79 -11.07 23.85
CA GLU A 170 -7.82 -10.98 22.82
C GLU A 170 -7.68 -12.11 21.83
N PHE A 171 -8.78 -12.74 21.47
CA PHE A 171 -8.87 -13.72 20.40
C PHE A 171 -9.91 -13.25 19.40
N ASN A 172 -9.53 -13.21 18.12
CA ASN A 172 -10.41 -12.90 17.02
C ASN A 172 -10.36 -14.04 16.01
N ALA A 173 -11.54 -14.45 15.51
CA ALA A 173 -11.65 -15.36 14.39
C ALA A 173 -12.70 -14.86 13.42
N SER A 174 -12.45 -15.01 12.11
CA SER A 174 -13.43 -14.78 11.06
C SER A 174 -13.40 -15.88 10.01
N TYR A 175 -14.54 -16.11 9.36
CA TYR A 175 -14.69 -17.08 8.31
C TYR A 175 -15.79 -16.66 7.34
N GLY A 176 -15.63 -16.94 6.03
CA GLY A 176 -16.64 -16.58 5.04
C GLY A 176 -16.41 -17.15 3.64
N SER A 177 -16.88 -16.43 2.64
CA SER A 177 -16.81 -16.80 1.22
C SER A 177 -15.38 -17.06 0.79
N PHE A 178 -15.20 -17.89 -0.24
CA PHE A 178 -13.90 -18.29 -0.79
C PHE A 178 -12.97 -18.94 0.25
N ASN A 179 -13.55 -19.65 1.24
CA ASN A 179 -12.81 -20.25 2.35
C ASN A 179 -11.92 -19.22 3.09
N THR A 180 -12.29 -17.93 2.98
CA THR A 180 -11.52 -16.84 3.64
C THR A 180 -11.65 -16.98 5.14
N HIS A 181 -10.52 -17.00 5.84
CA HIS A 181 -10.47 -17.10 7.29
C HIS A 181 -9.32 -16.29 7.85
N LYS A 182 -9.49 -15.86 9.10
CA LYS A 182 -8.48 -15.16 9.88
C LYS A 182 -8.57 -15.60 11.32
N GLU A 183 -7.42 -15.88 11.94
CA GLU A 183 -7.28 -16.10 13.38
C GLU A 183 -6.20 -15.19 13.91
N THR A 184 -6.52 -14.45 14.99
CA THR A 184 -5.60 -13.52 15.64
C THR A 184 -5.65 -13.70 17.14
N VAL A 185 -4.47 -13.82 17.76
CA VAL A 185 -4.31 -13.77 19.22
C VAL A 185 -3.45 -12.57 19.57
N LYS A 186 -3.92 -11.77 20.54
CA LYS A 186 -3.15 -10.65 21.12
C LYS A 186 -3.06 -10.82 22.61
N VAL A 187 -1.92 -10.46 23.17
CA VAL A 187 -1.68 -10.45 24.62
C VAL A 187 -0.92 -9.18 25.02
N SER A 188 -1.27 -8.63 26.17
CA SER A 188 -0.57 -7.50 26.78
C SER A 188 -0.25 -7.84 28.23
N SER A 189 0.98 -7.56 28.66
CA SER A 189 1.42 -7.75 30.04
C SER A 189 0.79 -6.73 30.99
N GLY A 190 0.27 -5.63 30.48
CA GLY A 190 0.03 -4.43 31.27
C GLY A 190 1.35 -3.79 31.74
N LEU A 191 1.25 -2.82 32.64
CA LEU A 191 2.41 -2.09 33.17
C LEU A 191 3.10 -2.92 34.27
N LEU A 192 4.31 -3.40 33.97
CA LEU A 192 5.18 -4.13 34.90
C LEU A 192 6.12 -3.16 35.62
N ASN A 193 6.20 -3.26 36.94
CA ASN A 193 7.05 -2.43 37.80
C ASN A 193 6.95 -0.92 37.50
N ASN A 194 5.76 -0.44 37.10
CA ASN A 194 5.46 0.94 36.75
C ASN A 194 6.27 1.52 35.57
N HIS A 195 7.01 0.70 34.80
CA HIS A 195 7.88 1.19 33.73
C HIS A 195 7.85 0.37 32.45
N TRP A 196 7.55 -0.92 32.49
CA TRP A 196 7.71 -1.80 31.36
C TRP A 196 6.38 -2.34 30.86
N THR A 197 6.25 -2.51 29.56
CA THR A 197 5.13 -3.22 28.94
C THR A 197 5.65 -4.15 27.85
N VAL A 198 4.93 -5.26 27.65
CA VAL A 198 5.16 -6.17 26.53
C VAL A 198 3.81 -6.50 25.90
N ASP A 199 3.69 -6.27 24.61
CA ASP A 199 2.51 -6.58 23.81
C ASP A 199 2.90 -7.50 22.65
N ALA A 200 2.13 -8.54 22.38
CA ALA A 200 2.37 -9.47 21.30
C ALA A 200 1.09 -9.81 20.54
N ARG A 201 1.23 -10.06 19.23
CA ARG A 201 0.18 -10.58 18.36
C ARG A 201 0.76 -11.65 17.45
N ILE A 202 -0.01 -12.70 17.20
CA ILE A 202 0.20 -13.65 16.11
C ILE A 202 -1.09 -13.74 15.32
N SER A 203 -0.98 -13.91 14.01
CA SER A 203 -2.14 -13.96 13.11
C SER A 203 -1.87 -14.87 11.92
N ASN A 204 -2.92 -15.54 11.47
CA ASN A 204 -2.97 -16.26 10.20
C ASN A 204 -4.17 -15.75 9.40
N ILE A 205 -3.99 -15.58 8.08
CA ILE A 205 -5.05 -15.29 7.12
C ILE A 205 -4.90 -16.27 5.97
N GLY A 206 -6.00 -16.86 5.53
CA GLY A 206 -6.05 -17.73 4.36
C GLY A 206 -7.31 -17.47 3.53
N THR A 207 -7.20 -17.68 2.21
CA THR A 207 -8.32 -17.63 1.27
C THR A 207 -8.00 -18.46 0.03
N ASP A 208 -9.02 -18.97 -0.65
CA ASP A 208 -8.88 -19.58 -1.98
C ASP A 208 -8.93 -18.51 -3.10
N GLY A 209 -9.34 -17.25 -2.77
CA GLY A 209 -9.58 -16.16 -3.71
C GLY A 209 -10.90 -16.30 -4.47
N TYR A 210 -11.36 -15.19 -5.09
CA TYR A 210 -12.48 -15.23 -6.02
C TYR A 210 -12.03 -15.71 -7.40
N ILE A 211 -10.85 -15.28 -7.84
CA ILE A 211 -10.24 -15.69 -9.09
C ILE A 211 -9.71 -17.13 -8.93
N ASP A 212 -9.85 -17.94 -9.97
CA ASP A 212 -9.48 -19.36 -9.95
C ASP A 212 -8.04 -19.56 -9.50
N ARG A 213 -7.82 -20.47 -8.53
CA ARG A 213 -6.52 -20.80 -7.93
C ARG A 213 -5.82 -19.64 -7.18
N ALA A 214 -6.37 -18.43 -7.12
CA ALA A 214 -5.76 -17.27 -6.47
C ALA A 214 -5.70 -17.41 -4.93
N SER A 215 -5.18 -18.53 -4.47
CA SER A 215 -5.06 -18.86 -3.05
C SER A 215 -3.98 -18.03 -2.35
N VAL A 216 -4.25 -17.65 -1.12
CA VAL A 216 -3.34 -16.85 -0.28
C VAL A 216 -3.21 -17.48 1.10
N ASN A 217 -1.99 -17.56 1.62
CA ASN A 217 -1.71 -17.99 2.99
C ASN A 217 -0.69 -17.05 3.62
N LEU A 218 -1.12 -16.29 4.62
CA LEU A 218 -0.35 -15.25 5.27
C LEU A 218 -0.20 -15.56 6.77
N ASN A 219 1.03 -15.56 7.25
CA ASN A 219 1.33 -15.70 8.66
C ASN A 219 2.07 -14.46 9.14
N SER A 220 1.68 -13.88 10.27
CA SER A 220 2.33 -12.69 10.78
C SER A 220 2.44 -12.66 12.30
N TYR A 221 3.40 -11.86 12.77
CA TYR A 221 3.57 -11.54 14.16
C TYR A 221 3.78 -10.03 14.36
N PHE A 222 3.52 -9.58 15.57
CA PHE A 222 3.87 -8.27 16.08
C PHE A 222 4.31 -8.42 17.53
N LEU A 223 5.43 -7.80 17.89
CA LEU A 223 5.94 -7.76 19.26
C LEU A 223 6.40 -6.33 19.58
N GLN A 224 5.95 -5.79 20.68
CA GLN A 224 6.36 -4.48 21.18
C GLN A 224 6.79 -4.63 22.65
N ALA A 225 7.95 -4.07 22.98
CA ALA A 225 8.40 -3.86 24.34
C ALA A 225 8.63 -2.37 24.59
N GLY A 226 8.09 -1.84 25.67
CA GLY A 226 8.17 -0.42 26.00
C GLY A 226 8.73 -0.17 27.40
N TYR A 227 9.58 0.87 27.51
CA TYR A 227 10.01 1.46 28.77
C TYR A 227 9.50 2.88 28.87
N PHE A 228 8.88 3.22 29.97
CA PHE A 228 8.24 4.52 30.20
C PHE A 228 8.67 5.11 31.54
N ASN A 229 9.01 6.39 31.51
CA ASN A 229 9.11 7.22 32.70
C ASN A 229 8.62 8.63 32.40
N ASN A 230 8.75 9.56 33.35
CA ASN A 230 8.21 10.93 33.20
C ASN A 230 8.81 11.73 32.03
N ASN A 231 10.00 11.38 31.54
CA ASN A 231 10.72 12.13 30.52
C ASN A 231 11.15 11.29 29.33
N THR A 232 11.12 9.96 29.44
CA THR A 232 11.67 9.04 28.45
C THR A 232 10.65 7.98 28.08
N THR A 233 10.45 7.77 26.80
CA THR A 233 9.81 6.59 26.24
C THR A 233 10.80 5.91 25.31
N LEU A 234 11.08 4.65 25.54
CA LEU A 234 11.87 3.79 24.66
C LEU A 234 11.01 2.62 24.24
N LYS A 235 10.86 2.39 22.93
CA LYS A 235 10.12 1.27 22.39
C LYS A 235 10.98 0.46 21.45
N PHE A 236 10.95 -0.84 21.62
CA PHE A 236 11.41 -1.80 20.63
C PHE A 236 10.18 -2.47 20.01
N ILE A 237 10.09 -2.45 18.70
CA ILE A 237 8.98 -3.03 17.95
C ILE A 237 9.56 -3.92 16.87
N THR A 238 9.05 -5.15 16.76
CA THR A 238 9.33 -6.01 15.61
C THR A 238 8.05 -6.63 15.11
N PHE A 239 7.91 -6.67 13.80
CA PHE A 239 6.78 -7.26 13.13
C PHE A 239 7.19 -7.78 11.76
N GLY A 240 6.44 -8.72 11.26
CA GLY A 240 6.70 -9.31 9.97
C GLY A 240 5.82 -10.50 9.71
N GLY A 241 6.09 -11.18 8.61
CA GLY A 241 5.33 -12.34 8.20
C GLY A 241 5.96 -13.09 7.05
N LYS A 242 5.24 -14.13 6.67
CA LYS A 242 5.51 -14.92 5.46
C LYS A 242 4.22 -15.05 4.68
N GLU A 243 4.35 -14.92 3.38
CA GLU A 243 3.30 -15.17 2.42
C GLU A 243 3.60 -16.37 1.52
N LYS A 244 2.54 -17.03 1.05
CA LYS A 244 2.51 -17.85 -0.15
C LYS A 244 1.22 -17.48 -0.89
N THR A 245 1.37 -16.91 -2.09
CA THR A 245 0.27 -16.38 -2.90
C THR A 245 0.36 -16.94 -4.30
N TYR A 246 -0.72 -17.61 -4.78
CA TYR A 246 -0.80 -18.03 -6.17
C TYR A 246 -1.02 -16.84 -7.09
N HIS A 247 -0.37 -16.80 -8.23
CA HIS A 247 -0.41 -15.67 -9.16
C HIS A 247 -1.80 -15.48 -9.79
N ALA A 248 -2.25 -14.23 -9.87
CA ALA A 248 -3.52 -13.85 -10.51
C ALA A 248 -3.39 -12.54 -11.34
N TRP A 249 -2.18 -12.19 -11.75
CA TRP A 249 -1.91 -10.96 -12.50
C TRP A 249 -2.09 -11.06 -14.01
N ASN A 250 -2.30 -12.26 -14.57
CA ASN A 250 -2.70 -12.44 -15.95
C ASN A 250 -4.23 -12.22 -16.06
N TYR A 251 -4.63 -10.96 -15.98
CA TYR A 251 -6.06 -10.63 -16.00
C TYR A 251 -6.70 -11.04 -17.32
N ALA A 252 -7.88 -11.68 -17.23
CA ALA A 252 -8.60 -12.15 -18.38
C ALA A 252 -9.16 -11.01 -19.25
N SER A 253 -9.09 -11.18 -20.57
CA SER A 253 -9.80 -10.32 -21.52
C SER A 253 -11.32 -10.50 -21.41
N LYS A 254 -12.13 -9.59 -21.95
CA LYS A 254 -13.59 -9.73 -22.00
C LYS A 254 -14.02 -11.00 -22.77
N GLU A 255 -13.27 -11.39 -23.80
CA GLU A 255 -13.52 -12.61 -24.57
C GLU A 255 -13.24 -13.86 -23.74
N GLU A 256 -12.12 -13.90 -23.01
CA GLU A 256 -11.79 -15.01 -22.11
C GLU A 256 -12.80 -15.12 -20.96
N MET A 257 -13.23 -14.01 -20.37
CA MET A 257 -14.29 -14.00 -19.36
C MET A 257 -15.61 -14.54 -19.91
N PHE A 258 -15.94 -14.26 -21.15
CA PHE A 258 -17.15 -14.77 -21.81
C PHE A 258 -17.05 -16.28 -22.06
N ASN A 259 -15.89 -16.76 -22.52
CA ASN A 259 -15.68 -18.16 -22.91
C ASN A 259 -15.41 -19.09 -21.71
N TYR A 260 -14.69 -18.61 -20.68
CA TYR A 260 -14.21 -19.43 -19.56
C TYR A 260 -14.78 -19.01 -18.20
N GLY A 261 -15.50 -17.89 -18.13
CA GLY A 261 -16.05 -17.34 -16.89
C GLY A 261 -15.22 -16.20 -16.31
N ARG A 262 -15.86 -15.38 -15.46
CA ARG A 262 -15.24 -14.19 -14.85
C ARG A 262 -14.08 -14.51 -13.90
N THR A 263 -14.00 -15.75 -13.42
CA THR A 263 -12.95 -16.20 -12.50
C THR A 263 -11.72 -16.76 -13.19
N TYR A 264 -11.72 -16.83 -14.52
CA TYR A 264 -10.64 -17.43 -15.29
C TYR A 264 -9.28 -16.79 -14.98
N ASN A 265 -8.28 -17.65 -14.78
CA ASN A 265 -6.91 -17.28 -14.51
C ASN A 265 -5.96 -18.16 -15.34
N SER A 266 -5.24 -17.57 -16.26
CA SER A 266 -4.28 -18.27 -17.11
C SER A 266 -2.89 -18.45 -16.45
N CYS A 267 -2.66 -17.91 -15.25
CA CYS A 267 -1.39 -18.13 -14.55
C CYS A 267 -1.15 -19.62 -14.32
N GLY A 268 0.04 -20.08 -14.70
CA GLY A 268 0.44 -21.48 -14.58
C GLY A 268 -0.19 -22.45 -15.59
N GLU A 269 -0.96 -21.97 -16.57
CA GLU A 269 -1.57 -22.81 -17.59
C GLU A 269 -0.54 -23.38 -18.57
N TYR A 270 -0.64 -24.68 -18.84
CA TYR A 270 0.17 -25.36 -19.86
C TYR A 270 -0.60 -26.56 -20.46
N ILE A 271 -0.10 -27.07 -21.57
CA ILE A 271 -0.63 -28.28 -22.17
C ILE A 271 0.24 -29.47 -21.75
N ASP A 272 -0.39 -30.46 -21.12
CA ASP A 272 0.29 -31.70 -20.69
C ASP A 272 0.68 -32.61 -21.88
N ASP A 273 1.42 -33.66 -21.60
CA ASP A 273 1.88 -34.61 -22.66
C ASP A 273 0.73 -35.40 -23.33
N ASN A 274 -0.49 -35.35 -22.76
CA ASN A 274 -1.69 -35.94 -23.32
C ASN A 274 -2.52 -34.94 -24.16
N GLY A 275 -2.09 -33.67 -24.21
CA GLY A 275 -2.80 -32.60 -24.92
C GLY A 275 -3.92 -31.95 -24.12
N ASN A 276 -3.99 -32.16 -22.80
CA ASN A 276 -4.97 -31.54 -21.93
C ASN A 276 -4.42 -30.24 -21.31
N VAL A 277 -5.32 -29.30 -21.04
CA VAL A 277 -5.00 -28.12 -20.24
C VAL A 277 -4.72 -28.56 -18.79
N ALA A 278 -3.58 -28.14 -18.26
CA ALA A 278 -3.14 -28.35 -16.89
C ALA A 278 -2.62 -27.04 -16.29
N TYR A 279 -2.50 -27.00 -14.97
CA TYR A 279 -2.03 -25.81 -14.25
C TYR A 279 -0.90 -26.20 -13.29
N TYR A 280 0.11 -25.37 -13.23
CA TYR A 280 1.26 -25.58 -12.36
C TYR A 280 0.90 -25.18 -10.92
N ASP A 281 1.03 -26.12 -9.97
CA ASP A 281 0.61 -25.91 -8.58
C ASP A 281 1.45 -24.88 -7.82
N ASP A 282 2.74 -24.77 -8.14
CA ASP A 282 3.66 -23.84 -7.50
C ASP A 282 3.86 -22.53 -8.31
N GLN A 283 2.86 -22.12 -9.11
CA GLN A 283 2.78 -20.80 -9.73
C GLN A 283 2.55 -19.73 -8.64
N THR A 284 3.52 -19.57 -7.75
CA THR A 284 3.32 -18.83 -6.50
C THR A 284 4.45 -17.86 -6.19
N ASP A 285 4.09 -16.78 -5.50
CA ASP A 285 5.00 -15.92 -4.78
C ASP A 285 5.17 -16.41 -3.34
N ASN A 286 6.40 -16.41 -2.86
CA ASN A 286 6.80 -16.83 -1.52
C ASN A 286 7.78 -15.79 -0.98
N TYR A 287 7.31 -14.94 -0.07
CA TYR A 287 8.14 -13.88 0.47
C TYR A 287 8.05 -13.79 2.00
N ALA A 288 9.15 -13.46 2.63
CA ALA A 288 9.23 -13.20 4.06
C ALA A 288 9.81 -11.82 4.32
N GLN A 289 9.15 -11.04 5.18
CA GLN A 289 9.65 -9.73 5.58
C GLN A 289 9.62 -9.57 7.10
N PHE A 290 10.72 -9.06 7.65
CA PHE A 290 10.90 -8.81 9.07
C PHE A 290 11.36 -7.37 9.30
N ASN A 291 10.64 -6.65 10.14
CA ASN A 291 10.89 -5.25 10.45
C ASN A 291 11.28 -5.10 11.93
N PHE A 292 12.28 -4.29 12.20
CA PHE A 292 12.77 -3.95 13.53
C PHE A 292 12.82 -2.44 13.67
N GLN A 293 12.28 -1.92 14.77
CA GLN A 293 12.23 -0.48 15.06
C GLN A 293 12.66 -0.25 16.51
N LEU A 294 13.57 0.67 16.76
CA LEU A 294 13.93 1.16 18.10
C LEU A 294 13.64 2.66 18.13
N ILE A 295 12.69 3.07 18.96
CA ILE A 295 12.17 4.44 18.99
C ILE A 295 12.37 5.04 20.37
N LEU A 296 13.10 6.16 20.42
CA LEU A 296 13.34 6.95 21.62
C LEU A 296 12.62 8.29 21.55
N ASN A 297 11.85 8.61 22.58
CA ASN A 297 11.28 9.92 22.81
C ASN A 297 11.79 10.43 24.15
N GLN A 298 12.51 11.55 24.12
CA GLN A 298 13.12 12.15 25.29
C GLN A 298 12.66 13.60 25.46
N ARG A 299 12.01 13.92 26.56
CA ARG A 299 11.75 15.28 26.97
C ARG A 299 13.03 15.86 27.56
N LEU A 300 13.60 16.89 26.93
CA LEU A 300 14.80 17.59 27.39
C LEU A 300 14.45 18.75 28.30
N SER A 301 13.31 19.42 28.04
CA SER A 301 12.76 20.49 28.87
C SER A 301 11.25 20.59 28.69
N SER A 302 10.60 21.56 29.34
CA SER A 302 9.17 21.84 29.13
C SER A 302 8.80 22.30 27.71
N SER A 303 9.79 22.72 26.92
CA SER A 303 9.60 23.23 25.55
C SER A 303 10.42 22.53 24.49
N LEU A 304 11.27 21.57 24.86
CA LEU A 304 12.15 20.88 23.92
C LEU A 304 12.08 19.38 24.12
N SER A 305 11.87 18.63 23.04
CA SER A 305 11.96 17.17 23.01
C SER A 305 12.80 16.67 21.85
N LEU A 306 13.46 15.54 22.08
CA LEU A 306 14.25 14.80 21.10
C LEU A 306 13.50 13.53 20.73
N ASN A 307 13.42 13.23 19.43
CA ASN A 307 12.97 11.95 18.92
C ASN A 307 14.08 11.34 18.08
N ALA A 308 14.35 10.07 18.32
CA ALA A 308 15.27 9.29 17.53
C ALA A 308 14.65 7.94 17.20
N ALA A 309 14.93 7.42 16.02
CA ALA A 309 14.56 6.06 15.65
C ALA A 309 15.68 5.40 14.84
N LEU A 310 15.86 4.10 15.08
CA LEU A 310 16.65 3.22 14.23
C LEU A 310 15.72 2.17 13.68
N HIS A 311 15.92 1.77 12.42
CA HIS A 311 15.13 0.73 11.81
C HIS A 311 15.99 -0.18 10.94
N TYR A 312 15.51 -1.41 10.79
CA TYR A 312 16.06 -2.38 9.87
C TYR A 312 14.96 -3.30 9.37
N THR A 313 14.95 -3.54 8.06
CA THR A 313 14.05 -4.47 7.38
C THR A 313 14.88 -5.49 6.62
N LYS A 314 14.57 -6.76 6.81
CA LYS A 314 15.08 -7.88 6.02
C LYS A 314 13.93 -8.46 5.23
N GLY A 315 14.12 -8.58 3.92
CA GLY A 315 13.21 -9.28 3.04
C GLY A 315 13.95 -10.35 2.25
N ASP A 316 13.35 -11.51 2.06
CA ASP A 316 13.83 -12.54 1.16
C ASP A 316 12.66 -13.38 0.62
N GLY A 317 12.78 -13.82 -0.61
CA GLY A 317 11.79 -14.67 -1.23
C GLY A 317 11.98 -14.83 -2.73
N TYR A 318 11.03 -15.52 -3.32
CA TYR A 318 11.01 -15.80 -4.74
C TYR A 318 9.57 -15.96 -5.24
N TYR A 319 9.38 -15.70 -6.51
CA TYR A 319 8.24 -16.22 -7.22
C TYR A 319 8.67 -17.30 -8.22
N GLU A 320 7.80 -18.30 -8.38
CA GLU A 320 8.04 -19.48 -9.21
C GLU A 320 6.99 -19.56 -10.31
N GLU A 321 7.42 -19.86 -11.53
CA GLU A 321 6.55 -19.91 -12.69
C GLU A 321 6.91 -21.05 -13.62
N TYR A 322 5.88 -21.74 -14.14
CA TYR A 322 6.01 -22.60 -15.32
C TYR A 322 5.89 -21.75 -16.58
N LYS A 323 6.86 -21.84 -17.45
CA LYS A 323 6.91 -21.11 -18.73
C LYS A 323 6.99 -22.09 -19.90
N THR A 324 6.07 -21.90 -20.84
CA THR A 324 5.99 -22.78 -22.04
C THR A 324 6.87 -22.27 -23.16
N LYS A 325 7.53 -23.20 -23.90
CA LYS A 325 8.25 -22.94 -25.16
C LYS A 325 9.23 -21.76 -25.11
N ARG A 326 9.93 -21.57 -23.98
CA ARG A 326 10.91 -20.47 -23.83
C ARG A 326 12.19 -20.77 -24.61
N THR A 327 12.80 -19.72 -25.13
CA THR A 327 14.11 -19.78 -25.80
C THR A 327 15.19 -20.09 -24.76
N LEU A 328 15.92 -21.18 -24.92
CA LEU A 328 16.88 -21.68 -23.93
C LEU A 328 18.08 -20.74 -23.72
N ALA A 329 18.49 -20.01 -24.76
CA ALA A 329 19.56 -19.01 -24.65
C ALA A 329 19.23 -17.89 -23.64
N GLU A 330 17.97 -17.48 -23.50
CA GLU A 330 17.51 -16.50 -22.50
C GLU A 330 17.79 -16.94 -21.05
N TYR A 331 18.05 -18.22 -20.84
CA TYR A 331 18.31 -18.84 -19.55
C TYR A 331 19.73 -19.40 -19.43
N GLY A 332 20.65 -18.98 -20.31
CA GLY A 332 22.06 -19.37 -20.27
C GLY A 332 22.35 -20.82 -20.70
N PHE A 333 21.44 -21.47 -21.42
CA PHE A 333 21.65 -22.81 -21.98
C PHE A 333 22.13 -22.72 -23.43
N ASP A 334 23.08 -23.59 -23.78
CA ASP A 334 23.49 -23.74 -25.20
C ASP A 334 22.46 -24.62 -25.95
N PRO A 335 21.69 -24.07 -26.91
CA PRO A 335 20.73 -24.81 -27.69
C PRO A 335 21.36 -25.93 -28.54
N VAL A 336 22.65 -25.83 -28.87
CA VAL A 336 23.38 -26.84 -29.66
C VAL A 336 23.68 -28.05 -28.77
N GLU A 337 24.14 -27.84 -27.54
CA GLU A 337 24.40 -28.94 -26.60
C GLU A 337 23.13 -29.69 -26.22
N ILE A 338 22.02 -28.95 -26.02
CA ILE A 338 20.71 -29.55 -25.64
C ILE A 338 19.99 -30.19 -26.84
N GLY A 339 20.30 -29.74 -28.07
CA GLY A 339 19.67 -30.23 -29.30
C GLY A 339 18.27 -29.60 -29.59
N THR A 340 17.88 -28.57 -28.87
CA THR A 340 16.67 -27.78 -29.14
C THR A 340 16.85 -26.33 -28.76
N LYS A 341 16.18 -25.43 -29.49
CA LYS A 341 16.21 -23.97 -29.20
C LYS A 341 15.19 -23.55 -28.14
N LYS A 342 14.10 -24.30 -28.01
CA LYS A 342 12.99 -23.97 -27.11
C LYS A 342 12.58 -25.15 -26.27
N SER A 343 12.21 -24.88 -25.02
CA SER A 343 11.68 -25.88 -24.10
C SER A 343 10.73 -25.24 -23.09
N ASP A 344 9.86 -26.06 -22.52
CA ASP A 344 9.17 -25.67 -21.29
C ASP A 344 10.17 -25.72 -20.13
N LEU A 345 10.00 -24.82 -19.17
CA LEU A 345 10.87 -24.75 -17.99
C LEU A 345 10.11 -24.20 -16.79
N VAL A 346 10.66 -24.44 -15.61
CA VAL A 346 10.30 -23.72 -14.38
C VAL A 346 11.39 -22.71 -14.10
N ARG A 347 11.00 -21.45 -13.86
CA ARG A 347 11.91 -20.39 -13.42
C ARG A 347 11.55 -19.90 -12.03
N LYS A 348 12.56 -19.52 -11.27
CA LYS A 348 12.44 -18.73 -10.04
C LYS A 348 13.12 -17.41 -10.23
N LYS A 349 12.44 -16.32 -9.87
CA LYS A 349 13.09 -15.02 -9.70
C LYS A 349 13.11 -14.68 -8.22
N GLU A 350 14.29 -14.40 -7.72
CA GLU A 350 14.57 -14.34 -6.30
C GLU A 350 15.09 -12.95 -5.91
N MET A 351 14.78 -12.56 -4.69
CA MET A 351 15.24 -11.30 -4.12
C MET A 351 15.70 -11.53 -2.67
N ASP A 352 16.87 -10.94 -2.35
CA ASP A 352 17.40 -10.83 -1.00
C ASP A 352 17.71 -9.37 -0.72
N ASN A 353 16.95 -8.73 0.17
CA ASN A 353 17.09 -7.31 0.42
C ASN A 353 17.25 -6.93 1.89
N HIS A 354 17.96 -5.84 2.10
CA HIS A 354 18.26 -5.22 3.37
C HIS A 354 17.99 -3.72 3.28
N PHE A 355 17.18 -3.19 4.18
CA PHE A 355 16.91 -1.77 4.28
C PHE A 355 17.07 -1.30 5.71
N GLY A 356 17.95 -0.38 5.97
CA GLY A 356 18.18 0.12 7.32
C GLY A 356 18.49 1.59 7.36
N GLY A 357 18.27 2.19 8.53
CA GLY A 357 18.52 3.60 8.67
C GLY A 357 18.27 4.14 10.06
N GLY A 358 18.44 5.45 10.16
CA GLY A 358 18.20 6.18 11.38
C GLY A 358 17.62 7.57 11.12
N MET A 359 16.85 8.05 12.06
CA MET A 359 16.27 9.39 12.02
C MET A 359 16.36 10.05 13.38
N LEU A 360 16.53 11.37 13.34
CA LEU A 360 16.65 12.23 14.51
C LEU A 360 15.85 13.50 14.29
N SER A 361 15.08 13.94 15.28
CA SER A 361 14.43 15.25 15.25
C SER A 361 14.36 15.90 16.60
N LEU A 362 14.46 17.25 16.59
CA LEU A 362 14.24 18.12 17.72
C LEU A 362 12.93 18.87 17.54
N ASN A 363 12.06 18.82 18.54
CA ASN A 363 10.79 19.52 18.55
C ASN A 363 10.82 20.62 19.62
N TYR A 364 10.57 21.84 19.20
CA TYR A 364 10.51 23.00 20.06
C TYR A 364 9.10 23.60 20.06
N LYS A 365 8.49 23.71 21.25
CA LYS A 365 7.16 24.30 21.41
C LYS A 365 7.18 25.29 22.57
N LYS A 366 7.09 26.59 22.26
CA LYS A 366 7.01 27.64 23.27
C LYS A 366 6.22 28.83 22.74
N GLY A 367 5.24 29.28 23.51
CA GLY A 367 4.41 30.44 23.15
C GLY A 367 3.72 30.24 21.80
N ARG A 368 4.00 31.13 20.84
CA ARG A 368 3.40 31.11 19.49
C ARG A 368 4.14 30.24 18.48
N VAL A 369 5.26 29.65 18.85
CA VAL A 369 6.14 28.90 17.93
C VAL A 369 6.08 27.43 18.24
N ASN A 370 5.81 26.64 17.21
CA ASN A 370 5.99 25.19 17.18
C ASN A 370 6.92 24.87 16.00
N ALA A 371 8.16 24.49 16.29
CA ALA A 371 9.18 24.22 15.29
C ALA A 371 9.76 22.83 15.44
N GLN A 372 10.16 22.24 14.34
CA GLN A 372 10.83 20.95 14.29
C GLN A 372 11.96 21.02 13.27
N ALA A 373 13.12 20.47 13.63
CA ALA A 373 14.20 20.21 12.70
C ALA A 373 14.61 18.73 12.81
N GLY A 374 14.89 18.12 11.70
CA GLY A 374 15.23 16.69 11.69
C GLY A 374 16.08 16.29 10.49
N MET A 375 16.64 15.10 10.61
CA MET A 375 17.38 14.42 9.56
C MET A 375 17.10 12.92 9.58
N ALA A 376 17.21 12.28 8.43
CA ALA A 376 17.19 10.85 8.29
C ALA A 376 18.22 10.39 7.26
N ALA A 377 18.80 9.22 7.48
CA ALA A 377 19.69 8.56 6.54
C ALA A 377 19.31 7.09 6.45
N ASN A 378 19.09 6.61 5.23
CA ASN A 378 18.68 5.25 4.93
C ASN A 378 19.61 4.64 3.89
N HIS A 379 19.86 3.36 4.00
CA HIS A 379 20.61 2.59 3.03
C HIS A 379 19.87 1.30 2.69
N TYR A 380 19.77 1.02 1.40
CA TYR A 380 19.20 -0.19 0.84
C TYR A 380 20.28 -0.96 0.09
N TYR A 381 20.23 -2.26 0.19
CA TYR A 381 20.98 -3.23 -0.58
C TYR A 381 20.03 -4.37 -0.96
N GLY A 382 19.96 -4.71 -2.25
CA GLY A 382 19.11 -5.79 -2.75
C GLY A 382 19.79 -6.56 -3.88
N ASP A 383 19.88 -7.87 -3.74
CA ASP A 383 20.25 -8.77 -4.83
C ASP A 383 19.00 -9.30 -5.50
N HIS A 384 18.99 -9.22 -6.85
CA HIS A 384 17.97 -9.78 -7.73
C HIS A 384 18.62 -10.84 -8.60
N PHE A 385 18.12 -12.06 -8.55
CA PHE A 385 18.71 -13.17 -9.31
C PHE A 385 17.64 -14.18 -9.72
N GLY A 386 17.95 -14.98 -10.75
CA GLY A 386 17.01 -15.96 -11.27
C GLY A 386 17.64 -17.31 -11.48
N ASN A 387 16.87 -18.34 -11.16
CA ASN A 387 17.23 -19.75 -11.28
C ASN A 387 16.23 -20.52 -12.12
N THR A 388 16.71 -21.54 -12.84
CA THR A 388 15.87 -22.51 -13.55
C THR A 388 16.05 -23.91 -12.94
N PRO A 389 15.16 -24.32 -12.01
CA PRO A 389 15.29 -25.62 -11.35
C PRO A 389 14.94 -26.83 -12.25
N TRP A 390 14.18 -26.60 -13.32
CA TRP A 390 13.75 -27.66 -14.23
C TRP A 390 13.59 -27.13 -15.66
N VAL A 391 14.05 -27.94 -16.62
CA VAL A 391 13.85 -27.72 -18.06
C VAL A 391 13.40 -29.02 -18.70
N LYS A 392 12.28 -29.04 -19.44
CA LYS A 392 11.69 -30.25 -20.01
C LYS A 392 12.65 -31.04 -20.88
N ALA A 393 13.48 -30.36 -21.67
CA ALA A 393 14.48 -30.98 -22.55
C ALA A 393 15.67 -31.62 -21.81
N VAL A 394 15.91 -31.26 -20.54
CA VAL A 394 17.09 -31.70 -19.77
C VAL A 394 16.68 -32.48 -18.52
N GLY A 395 15.53 -32.18 -17.93
CA GLY A 395 15.05 -32.72 -16.67
C GLY A 395 15.40 -31.82 -15.47
N LEU A 396 15.52 -32.41 -14.28
CA LEU A 396 15.93 -31.68 -13.07
C LEU A 396 17.37 -31.20 -13.21
N LEU A 397 17.57 -29.91 -12.94
CA LEU A 397 18.87 -29.30 -12.93
C LEU A 397 19.48 -29.30 -11.52
N PRO A 398 20.82 -29.21 -11.40
CA PRO A 398 21.45 -28.95 -10.11
C PRO A 398 20.81 -27.72 -9.45
N GLU A 399 20.60 -27.79 -8.15
CA GLU A 399 20.14 -26.68 -7.34
C GLU A 399 21.06 -25.47 -7.64
N TYR A 400 20.59 -24.39 -8.27
CA TYR A 400 21.34 -23.19 -8.63
C TYR A 400 21.88 -23.09 -10.08
N HIS A 401 21.08 -23.40 -11.08
CA HIS A 401 21.35 -22.88 -12.42
C HIS A 401 20.90 -21.41 -12.49
N GLU A 402 21.77 -20.52 -12.00
CA GLU A 402 21.52 -19.07 -11.99
C GLU A 402 21.82 -18.49 -13.39
N TYR A 403 20.83 -17.80 -14.01
CA TYR A 403 20.96 -17.24 -15.34
C TYR A 403 21.12 -15.71 -15.35
N TYR A 404 20.74 -15.01 -14.28
CA TYR A 404 21.05 -13.59 -14.09
C TYR A 404 21.24 -13.25 -12.62
N ARG A 405 22.02 -12.22 -12.37
CA ARG A 405 22.17 -11.57 -11.06
C ARG A 405 22.56 -10.12 -11.21
N ASN A 406 21.89 -9.26 -10.46
CA ASN A 406 22.29 -7.87 -10.32
C ASN A 406 21.99 -7.38 -8.90
N THR A 407 22.64 -6.27 -8.54
CA THR A 407 22.53 -5.68 -7.20
C THR A 407 22.10 -4.23 -7.31
N GLY A 408 21.05 -3.87 -6.60
CA GLY A 408 20.62 -2.51 -6.36
C GLY A 408 21.15 -1.97 -5.04
N LYS A 409 21.70 -0.74 -5.03
CA LYS A 409 22.12 -0.04 -3.81
C LYS A 409 21.58 1.38 -3.83
N LYS A 410 20.91 1.79 -2.77
CA LYS A 410 20.36 3.14 -2.69
C LYS A 410 20.66 3.77 -1.33
N THR A 411 21.26 4.94 -1.35
CA THR A 411 21.47 5.77 -0.15
C THR A 411 20.61 7.00 -0.26
N ASP A 412 19.84 7.29 0.76
CA ASP A 412 18.93 8.43 0.83
C ASP A 412 19.19 9.20 2.14
N VAL A 413 19.58 10.44 2.01
CA VAL A 413 19.80 11.36 3.13
C VAL A 413 18.88 12.56 2.96
N ASN A 414 18.05 12.82 3.98
CA ASN A 414 17.20 13.99 3.97
C ASN A 414 17.35 14.80 5.26
N MET A 415 17.20 16.10 5.13
CA MET A 415 17.18 17.07 6.22
C MET A 415 15.98 17.98 6.04
N TYR A 416 15.32 18.33 7.14
CA TYR A 416 14.19 19.24 7.08
C TYR A 416 14.14 20.17 8.29
N ALA A 417 13.52 21.33 8.08
CA ALA A 417 13.13 22.25 9.13
C ALA A 417 11.75 22.81 8.84
N ARG A 418 10.85 22.69 9.81
CA ARG A 418 9.49 23.22 9.69
C ARG A 418 9.11 24.03 10.91
N SER A 419 8.21 24.99 10.73
CA SER A 419 7.67 25.79 11.81
C SER A 419 6.22 26.18 11.54
N THR A 420 5.41 26.13 12.57
CA THR A 420 4.10 26.77 12.62
C THR A 420 4.16 27.91 13.63
N VAL A 421 3.77 29.10 13.21
CA VAL A 421 3.80 30.33 14.03
C VAL A 421 2.38 30.87 14.12
N ASP A 422 1.85 31.02 15.34
CA ASP A 422 0.59 31.70 15.59
C ASP A 422 0.80 33.21 15.43
N ILE A 423 0.36 33.80 14.32
CA ILE A 423 0.53 35.25 14.00
C ILE A 423 -0.39 36.07 14.91
N VAL A 424 -1.67 35.72 14.88
CA VAL A 424 -2.72 36.25 15.77
C VAL A 424 -3.63 35.10 16.19
N SER A 425 -4.55 35.36 17.11
CA SER A 425 -5.52 34.34 17.52
C SER A 425 -6.26 33.77 16.32
N GLY A 426 -6.20 32.45 16.17
CA GLY A 426 -6.83 31.69 15.07
C GLY A 426 -6.07 31.71 13.73
N LEU A 427 -5.09 32.60 13.50
CA LEU A 427 -4.31 32.61 12.25
C LEU A 427 -2.88 32.15 12.52
N ASN A 428 -2.45 31.10 11.81
CA ASN A 428 -1.08 30.63 11.84
C ASN A 428 -0.47 30.50 10.44
N ALA A 429 0.85 30.71 10.37
CA ALA A 429 1.66 30.48 9.18
C ALA A 429 2.47 29.20 9.37
N PHE A 430 2.61 28.47 8.30
CA PHE A 430 3.37 27.22 8.20
C PHE A 430 4.46 27.37 7.14
N VAL A 431 5.68 26.94 7.47
CA VAL A 431 6.80 26.81 6.53
C VAL A 431 7.48 25.47 6.80
N ASP A 432 7.83 24.77 5.73
CA ASP A 432 8.50 23.48 5.77
C ASP A 432 9.50 23.39 4.61
N LEU A 433 10.76 23.23 4.93
CA LEU A 433 11.87 23.17 3.98
C LEU A 433 12.53 21.81 4.11
N GLN A 434 12.67 21.10 2.99
CA GLN A 434 13.36 19.82 2.93
C GLN A 434 14.44 19.84 1.85
N TYR A 435 15.60 19.30 2.19
CA TYR A 435 16.64 18.92 1.24
C TYR A 435 16.84 17.41 1.29
N ARG A 436 16.93 16.76 0.11
CA ARG A 436 17.11 15.33 -0.03
C ARG A 436 18.21 15.02 -1.05
N HIS A 437 19.15 14.18 -0.66
CA HIS A 437 20.20 13.66 -1.53
C HIS A 437 20.05 12.16 -1.67
N ILE A 438 20.08 11.65 -2.91
CA ILE A 438 19.95 10.24 -3.23
C ILE A 438 21.10 9.85 -4.17
N ASN A 439 21.75 8.74 -3.85
CA ASN A 439 22.58 8.00 -4.78
C ASN A 439 21.96 6.63 -5.01
N TYR A 440 21.78 6.25 -6.27
CA TYR A 440 21.21 4.97 -6.67
C TYR A 440 22.07 4.30 -7.74
N THR A 441 22.46 3.05 -7.48
CA THR A 441 23.25 2.23 -8.41
C THR A 441 22.58 0.89 -8.63
N ILE A 442 22.57 0.42 -9.88
CA ILE A 442 22.14 -0.93 -10.26
C ILE A 442 23.24 -1.51 -11.15
N ALA A 443 23.82 -2.65 -10.77
CA ALA A 443 24.91 -3.25 -11.50
C ALA A 443 24.80 -4.78 -11.56
N GLY A 444 25.17 -5.36 -12.70
CA GLY A 444 25.18 -6.79 -12.95
C GLY A 444 24.43 -7.18 -14.21
N VAL A 445 23.92 -8.41 -14.27
CA VAL A 445 23.17 -8.97 -15.39
C VAL A 445 21.69 -8.90 -15.10
N ASN A 446 20.88 -8.37 -16.04
CA ASN A 446 19.42 -8.35 -15.94
C ASN A 446 18.80 -9.59 -16.59
N ASP A 447 17.53 -9.85 -16.32
CA ASP A 447 16.76 -10.97 -16.88
C ASP A 447 16.20 -10.73 -18.29
N ASN A 448 16.60 -9.64 -18.93
CA ASN A 448 16.28 -9.31 -20.32
C ASN A 448 17.39 -9.79 -21.26
N PHE A 449 17.02 -10.58 -22.27
CA PHE A 449 17.94 -11.02 -23.32
C PHE A 449 17.92 -10.03 -24.49
N ASP A 450 19.10 -9.50 -24.85
CA ASP A 450 19.26 -8.61 -26.01
C ASP A 450 19.67 -9.43 -27.24
N TYR A 451 18.72 -9.70 -28.12
CA TYR A 451 18.94 -10.45 -29.36
C TYR A 451 19.85 -9.76 -30.36
N ASN A 452 20.19 -8.47 -30.20
CA ASN A 452 21.09 -7.77 -31.08
C ASN A 452 22.57 -8.13 -30.80
N ILE A 453 22.87 -8.44 -29.54
CA ILE A 453 24.21 -8.82 -29.09
C ILE A 453 24.29 -10.30 -28.68
N ASP A 454 23.18 -11.04 -28.75
CA ASP A 454 23.06 -12.45 -28.37
C ASP A 454 23.57 -12.72 -26.93
N ASP A 455 23.23 -11.82 -25.99
CA ASP A 455 23.65 -11.88 -24.59
C ASP A 455 22.60 -11.24 -23.68
N MET A 456 22.69 -11.52 -22.39
CA MET A 456 21.84 -10.89 -21.38
C MET A 456 22.18 -9.40 -21.23
N GLN A 457 21.15 -8.57 -20.99
CA GLN A 457 21.31 -7.14 -20.73
C GLN A 457 22.22 -6.90 -19.53
N LYS A 458 23.23 -6.06 -19.69
CA LYS A 458 24.13 -5.63 -18.62
C LYS A 458 23.70 -4.29 -18.06
N LEU A 459 23.57 -4.21 -16.75
CA LEU A 459 23.22 -3.01 -16.00
C LEU A 459 24.48 -2.39 -15.42
N ASP A 460 24.65 -1.08 -15.63
CA ASP A 460 25.69 -0.23 -15.03
C ASP A 460 25.10 1.17 -14.84
N ILE A 461 24.15 1.28 -13.91
CA ILE A 461 23.39 2.50 -13.64
C ILE A 461 23.94 3.13 -12.37
N ASN A 462 24.27 4.42 -12.44
CA ASN A 462 24.68 5.23 -11.29
C ASN A 462 24.08 6.62 -11.42
N ASP A 463 23.01 6.86 -10.68
CA ASP A 463 22.26 8.10 -10.73
C ASP A 463 22.25 8.83 -9.40
N ASN A 464 22.25 10.16 -9.45
CA ASN A 464 22.35 11.02 -8.27
C ASN A 464 21.31 12.15 -8.35
N PHE A 465 20.55 12.30 -7.29
CA PHE A 465 19.50 13.31 -7.21
C PHE A 465 19.73 14.24 -6.02
N ASN A 466 19.44 15.53 -6.24
CA ASN A 466 19.45 16.56 -5.21
C ASN A 466 18.15 17.33 -5.31
N PHE A 467 17.28 17.17 -4.32
CA PHE A 467 15.95 17.74 -4.30
C PHE A 467 15.82 18.80 -3.21
N PHE A 468 15.25 19.94 -3.56
CA PHE A 468 14.80 20.94 -2.61
C PHE A 468 13.29 21.08 -2.70
N ASN A 469 12.60 20.80 -1.60
CA ASN A 469 11.14 20.71 -1.51
C ASN A 469 10.60 21.74 -0.49
N PRO A 470 10.45 23.01 -0.87
CA PRO A 470 9.85 24.02 -0.02
C PRO A 470 8.33 23.88 0.01
N LYS A 471 7.74 24.12 1.19
CA LYS A 471 6.30 24.16 1.41
C LYS A 471 5.95 25.34 2.31
N ALA A 472 4.82 25.99 2.05
CA ALA A 472 4.34 27.09 2.85
C ALA A 472 2.81 27.11 2.86
N GLY A 473 2.22 27.67 3.92
CA GLY A 473 0.78 27.78 3.98
C GLY A 473 0.31 28.67 5.12
N LEU A 474 -0.96 29.00 5.05
CA LEU A 474 -1.70 29.73 6.07
C LEU A 474 -2.88 28.89 6.51
N ASN A 475 -3.16 28.87 7.77
CA ASN A 475 -4.35 28.26 8.33
C ASN A 475 -5.05 29.28 9.23
N TRP A 476 -6.33 29.47 8.97
CA TRP A 476 -7.13 30.48 9.66
C TRP A 476 -8.41 29.91 10.21
N GLN A 477 -8.49 29.80 11.53
CA GLN A 477 -9.70 29.51 12.28
C GLN A 477 -10.33 30.84 12.71
N PHE A 478 -11.21 31.38 11.88
CA PHE A 478 -11.78 32.72 12.09
C PHE A 478 -12.99 32.73 13.04
N CYS A 479 -13.51 31.56 13.43
CA CYS A 479 -14.40 31.38 14.57
C CYS A 479 -14.32 29.92 15.07
N ASN A 480 -15.01 29.59 16.15
CA ASN A 480 -14.97 28.25 16.77
C ASN A 480 -15.37 27.10 15.84
N TYR A 481 -16.12 27.40 14.79
CA TYR A 481 -16.71 26.41 13.88
C TYR A 481 -16.11 26.43 12.47
N ASN A 482 -15.41 27.49 12.10
CA ASN A 482 -14.97 27.71 10.73
C ASN A 482 -13.45 27.80 10.63
N ARG A 483 -12.90 27.02 9.73
CA ARG A 483 -11.49 26.98 9.41
C ARG A 483 -11.30 27.03 7.89
N ALA A 484 -10.32 27.80 7.44
CA ALA A 484 -9.85 27.77 6.06
C ALA A 484 -8.33 27.66 6.05
N TYR A 485 -7.79 27.05 5.00
CA TYR A 485 -6.35 27.04 4.79
C TYR A 485 -5.99 27.20 3.32
N PHE A 486 -4.79 27.68 3.08
CA PHE A 486 -4.14 27.67 1.77
C PHE A 486 -2.74 27.12 1.94
N SER A 487 -2.30 26.27 1.01
CA SER A 487 -0.92 25.79 0.96
C SER A 487 -0.38 25.73 -0.47
N PHE A 488 0.94 25.88 -0.54
CA PHE A 488 1.75 25.63 -1.71
C PHE A 488 2.90 24.70 -1.32
N SER A 489 3.11 23.67 -2.13
CA SER A 489 4.14 22.66 -1.88
C SER A 489 4.88 22.31 -3.16
N VAL A 490 6.18 22.10 -3.06
CA VAL A 490 7.00 21.46 -4.08
C VAL A 490 7.42 20.10 -3.58
N ALA A 491 7.30 19.09 -4.44
CA ALA A 491 7.81 17.76 -4.18
C ALA A 491 8.54 17.24 -5.42
N GLN A 492 9.58 16.46 -5.22
CA GLN A 492 10.37 15.84 -6.28
C GLN A 492 10.61 14.38 -5.93
N LYS A 493 10.65 13.51 -6.96
CA LYS A 493 10.75 12.08 -6.81
C LYS A 493 11.66 11.49 -7.88
N GLU A 494 12.57 10.64 -7.49
CA GLU A 494 13.42 9.85 -8.37
C GLU A 494 12.61 8.72 -9.03
N PRO A 495 13.09 8.17 -10.19
CA PRO A 495 12.49 7.01 -10.83
C PRO A 495 12.60 5.74 -9.97
N THR A 496 11.72 4.78 -10.23
CA THR A 496 11.78 3.43 -9.64
C THR A 496 12.79 2.56 -10.41
N ARG A 497 13.16 1.41 -9.84
CA ARG A 497 14.00 0.41 -10.52
C ARG A 497 13.47 0.08 -11.90
N ASN A 498 12.18 -0.23 -12.02
CA ASN A 498 11.55 -0.65 -13.26
C ASN A 498 11.66 0.40 -14.37
N ASN A 499 11.69 1.68 -14.02
CA ASN A 499 11.88 2.74 -15.02
C ASN A 499 13.28 2.69 -15.68
N TYR A 500 14.27 2.08 -15.04
CA TYR A 500 15.62 1.88 -15.62
C TYR A 500 15.76 0.53 -16.34
N THR A 501 15.07 -0.51 -15.86
CA THR A 501 15.34 -1.91 -16.24
C THR A 501 14.30 -2.52 -17.18
N ASP A 502 13.04 -2.02 -17.18
CA ASP A 502 11.94 -2.58 -17.97
C ASP A 502 11.99 -2.07 -19.42
N GLY A 503 13.01 -2.43 -20.13
CA GLY A 503 13.21 -2.09 -21.53
C GLY A 503 14.35 -2.91 -22.09
N LYS A 504 14.39 -3.09 -23.41
CA LYS A 504 15.47 -3.84 -24.09
C LYS A 504 16.86 -3.22 -23.87
N VAL A 505 16.90 -1.92 -23.62
CA VAL A 505 18.13 -1.18 -23.29
C VAL A 505 17.87 -0.38 -22.02
N ALA A 506 18.78 -0.51 -21.06
CA ALA A 506 18.74 0.31 -19.85
C ALA A 506 18.78 1.80 -20.21
N GLN A 507 17.86 2.57 -19.68
CA GLN A 507 17.72 4.00 -19.95
C GLN A 507 17.69 4.81 -18.66
N TYR A 508 17.97 6.12 -18.75
CA TYR A 508 17.91 7.06 -17.64
C TYR A 508 16.59 7.85 -17.71
N PRO A 509 15.56 7.45 -16.98
CA PRO A 509 14.33 8.20 -16.88
C PRO A 509 14.56 9.50 -16.09
N LYS A 510 13.69 10.51 -16.30
CA LYS A 510 13.78 11.77 -15.60
C LYS A 510 13.06 11.70 -14.25
N ALA A 511 13.62 12.40 -13.26
CA ALA A 511 12.96 12.62 -11.98
C ALA A 511 11.71 13.51 -12.15
N GLU A 512 10.66 13.16 -11.42
CA GLU A 512 9.39 13.89 -11.44
C GLU A 512 9.43 15.11 -10.53
N LYS A 513 8.72 16.18 -10.93
CA LYS A 513 8.53 17.36 -10.10
C LYS A 513 7.06 17.77 -10.05
N LEU A 514 6.57 17.97 -8.83
CA LEU A 514 5.20 18.38 -8.51
C LEU A 514 5.21 19.79 -7.89
N TYR A 515 4.25 20.61 -8.34
CA TYR A 515 3.83 21.85 -7.69
C TYR A 515 2.37 21.69 -7.29
N ASP A 516 2.10 21.70 -6.00
CA ASP A 516 0.80 21.42 -5.42
C ASP A 516 0.24 22.66 -4.72
N TYR A 517 -0.94 23.10 -5.15
CA TYR A 517 -1.69 24.22 -4.58
C TYR A 517 -2.99 23.68 -4.00
N GLU A 518 -3.21 23.96 -2.72
CA GLU A 518 -4.44 23.53 -2.06
C GLU A 518 -5.14 24.68 -1.34
N PHE A 519 -6.46 24.65 -1.39
CA PHE A 519 -7.33 25.52 -0.59
C PHE A 519 -8.41 24.65 0.06
N GLY A 520 -8.46 24.67 1.40
CA GLY A 520 -9.45 23.91 2.17
C GLY A 520 -10.32 24.83 3.01
N TYR A 521 -11.59 24.43 3.15
CA TYR A 521 -12.54 25.04 4.08
C TYR A 521 -13.26 23.94 4.86
N THR A 522 -13.45 24.15 6.16
CA THR A 522 -14.21 23.24 7.03
C THR A 522 -15.09 24.04 7.97
N PHE A 523 -16.37 23.65 8.03
CA PHE A 523 -17.31 24.01 9.08
C PHE A 523 -17.53 22.80 9.96
N ASN A 524 -17.36 22.93 11.26
CA ASN A 524 -17.52 21.83 12.21
C ASN A 524 -18.22 22.32 13.48
N ASN A 525 -19.38 21.75 13.77
CA ASN A 525 -20.10 21.93 15.02
C ASN A 525 -20.52 20.56 15.61
N ASN A 526 -21.28 20.57 16.70
CA ASN A 526 -21.67 19.33 17.40
C ASN A 526 -22.54 18.38 16.57
N CYS A 527 -23.20 18.86 15.51
CA CYS A 527 -24.13 18.07 14.69
C CYS A 527 -23.62 17.85 13.26
N PHE A 528 -22.81 18.76 12.74
CA PHE A 528 -22.32 18.74 11.35
C PHE A 528 -20.83 18.99 11.29
N SER A 529 -20.16 18.22 10.43
CA SER A 529 -18.85 18.53 9.89
C SER A 529 -18.97 18.56 8.37
N ILE A 530 -18.73 19.70 7.74
CA ILE A 530 -18.83 19.87 6.30
C ILE A 530 -17.55 20.55 5.81
N GLY A 531 -16.99 20.09 4.71
CA GLY A 531 -15.82 20.73 4.15
C GLY A 531 -15.65 20.52 2.67
N ALA A 532 -14.76 21.33 2.13
CA ALA A 532 -14.32 21.26 0.74
C ALA A 532 -12.80 21.47 0.68
N ASN A 533 -12.15 20.73 -0.20
CA ASN A 533 -10.77 20.92 -0.52
C ASN A 533 -10.61 21.06 -2.05
N LEU A 534 -10.05 22.16 -2.50
CA LEU A 534 -9.67 22.41 -3.88
C LEU A 534 -8.19 22.12 -4.02
N TYR A 535 -7.79 21.36 -5.03
CA TYR A 535 -6.40 21.08 -5.31
C TYR A 535 -6.06 21.30 -6.79
N TYR A 536 -4.82 21.74 -7.04
CA TYR A 536 -4.20 21.84 -8.36
C TYR A 536 -2.76 21.35 -8.28
N MET A 537 -2.54 20.14 -8.77
CA MET A 537 -1.25 19.44 -8.79
C MET A 537 -0.68 19.50 -10.19
N TRP A 538 0.33 20.33 -10.42
CA TRP A 538 0.99 20.47 -11.70
C TRP A 538 2.32 19.75 -11.71
N TYR A 539 2.54 18.92 -12.74
CA TYR A 539 3.70 18.06 -12.87
C TYR A 539 4.57 18.45 -14.05
N ARG A 540 5.87 18.26 -13.86
CA ARG A 540 6.89 18.21 -14.91
C ARG A 540 7.54 16.85 -14.90
N ASP A 541 7.80 16.31 -16.11
CA ASP A 541 8.45 15.01 -16.33
C ASP A 541 7.80 13.88 -15.50
N GLN A 542 6.45 13.92 -15.34
CA GLN A 542 5.73 12.89 -14.59
C GLN A 542 5.90 11.54 -15.28
N LEU A 543 6.21 10.50 -14.50
CA LEU A 543 6.15 9.11 -14.93
C LEU A 543 4.70 8.63 -14.84
N VAL A 544 3.98 8.63 -15.94
CA VAL A 544 2.59 8.16 -16.02
C VAL A 544 2.55 6.69 -16.40
N LEU A 545 1.57 5.96 -15.86
CA LEU A 545 1.37 4.56 -16.22
C LEU A 545 1.02 4.46 -17.71
N THR A 546 1.70 3.58 -18.43
CA THR A 546 1.44 3.34 -19.86
C THR A 546 0.14 2.57 -20.10
N GLY A 547 -0.27 1.79 -19.14
CA GLY A 547 -1.36 0.83 -19.21
C GLY A 547 -0.84 -0.61 -19.28
N GLU A 548 0.41 -0.80 -19.65
CA GLU A 548 1.06 -2.10 -19.76
C GLU A 548 1.59 -2.59 -18.43
N LEU A 549 1.73 -3.90 -18.31
CA LEU A 549 2.41 -4.58 -17.21
C LEU A 549 3.74 -5.17 -17.72
N ASN A 550 4.73 -5.21 -16.84
CA ASN A 550 5.94 -5.99 -17.09
C ASN A 550 5.67 -7.51 -16.90
N GLU A 551 6.68 -8.35 -17.10
CA GLU A 551 6.55 -9.81 -17.00
C GLU A 551 6.13 -10.34 -15.61
N ILE A 552 6.14 -9.51 -14.59
CA ILE A 552 5.77 -9.85 -13.20
C ILE A 552 4.50 -9.13 -12.73
N GLY A 553 3.71 -8.60 -13.65
CA GLY A 553 2.45 -7.94 -13.34
C GLY A 553 2.58 -6.54 -12.74
N GLU A 554 3.76 -5.91 -12.74
CA GLU A 554 3.93 -4.54 -12.28
C GLU A 554 3.67 -3.53 -13.42
N ALA A 555 3.02 -2.42 -13.07
CA ALA A 555 2.63 -1.41 -14.04
C ALA A 555 3.84 -0.61 -14.58
N MET A 556 3.98 -0.58 -15.88
CA MET A 556 5.02 0.18 -16.58
C MET A 556 4.67 1.68 -16.62
N ALA A 557 5.69 2.53 -16.61
CA ALA A 557 5.52 3.99 -16.66
C ALA A 557 6.57 4.66 -17.56
N ALA A 558 6.13 5.75 -18.21
CA ALA A 558 6.98 6.58 -19.06
C ALA A 558 6.85 8.07 -18.70
N ASN A 559 7.93 8.85 -18.91
CA ASN A 559 7.90 10.29 -18.65
C ASN A 559 7.03 11.04 -19.67
N VAL A 560 6.16 11.94 -19.18
CA VAL A 560 5.47 12.95 -19.96
C VAL A 560 5.92 14.34 -19.53
N ALA A 561 6.15 15.24 -20.49
CA ALA A 561 6.75 16.54 -20.22
C ALA A 561 5.91 17.42 -19.27
N LYS A 562 4.59 17.40 -19.44
CA LYS A 562 3.64 18.21 -18.66
C LYS A 562 2.34 17.47 -18.43
N SER A 563 1.87 17.49 -17.20
CA SER A 563 0.55 16.97 -16.84
C SER A 563 0.00 17.71 -15.63
N TYR A 564 -1.28 17.53 -15.34
CA TYR A 564 -1.89 18.08 -14.15
C TYR A 564 -3.04 17.21 -13.63
N ARG A 565 -3.26 17.31 -12.33
CA ARG A 565 -4.44 16.80 -11.63
C ARG A 565 -5.09 17.95 -10.88
N MET A 566 -6.37 18.17 -11.07
CA MET A 566 -7.11 19.20 -10.35
C MET A 566 -8.48 18.68 -9.96
N GLY A 567 -8.98 19.15 -8.84
CA GLY A 567 -10.30 18.72 -8.40
C GLY A 567 -10.78 19.38 -7.13
N VAL A 568 -11.98 18.97 -6.78
CA VAL A 568 -12.69 19.34 -5.56
C VAL A 568 -13.04 18.07 -4.80
N GLU A 569 -12.64 18.00 -3.55
CA GLU A 569 -13.04 16.99 -2.57
C GLU A 569 -14.06 17.62 -1.63
N LEU A 570 -15.26 17.09 -1.60
CA LEU A 570 -16.35 17.50 -0.69
C LEU A 570 -16.55 16.43 0.35
N PHE A 571 -16.82 16.79 1.60
CA PHE A 571 -17.19 15.83 2.64
C PHE A 571 -18.23 16.43 3.56
N ALA A 572 -19.07 15.56 4.10
CA ALA A 572 -20.07 15.90 5.10
C ALA A 572 -20.28 14.75 6.06
N ASP A 573 -20.27 15.05 7.37
CA ASP A 573 -20.69 14.16 8.44
C ASP A 573 -21.85 14.82 9.19
N TRP A 574 -22.94 14.09 9.36
CA TRP A 574 -24.13 14.55 10.07
C TRP A 574 -24.48 13.60 11.19
N HIS A 575 -24.56 14.16 12.40
CA HIS A 575 -24.87 13.44 13.64
C HIS A 575 -26.17 13.96 14.26
N PRO A 576 -27.37 13.67 13.68
CA PRO A 576 -28.65 14.17 14.20
C PRO A 576 -28.99 13.56 15.52
N ALA A 577 -28.49 12.38 15.85
CA ALA A 577 -28.70 11.66 17.07
C ALA A 577 -27.46 10.86 17.47
N LYS A 578 -27.29 10.55 18.75
CA LYS A 578 -26.16 9.77 19.28
C LYS A 578 -26.04 8.35 18.68
N TRP A 579 -27.13 7.84 18.14
CA TRP A 579 -27.20 6.50 17.55
C TRP A 579 -27.10 6.46 16.03
N PHE A 580 -27.05 7.63 15.35
CA PHE A 580 -26.99 7.71 13.89
C PHE A 580 -25.95 8.72 13.42
N THR A 581 -25.15 8.29 12.46
CA THR A 581 -24.20 9.12 11.72
C THR A 581 -24.37 8.86 10.23
N TRP A 582 -24.51 9.92 9.46
CA TRP A 582 -24.40 9.89 8.02
C TRP A 582 -23.10 10.56 7.59
N SER A 583 -22.23 9.79 6.93
CA SER A 583 -20.95 10.27 6.39
C SER A 583 -20.96 10.15 4.87
N THR A 584 -20.57 11.20 4.17
CA THR A 584 -20.49 11.18 2.70
C THR A 584 -19.31 12.02 2.22
N ASN A 585 -18.74 11.61 1.09
CA ASN A 585 -17.74 12.42 0.39
C ASN A 585 -17.85 12.23 -1.11
N ALA A 586 -17.43 13.25 -1.85
CA ALA A 586 -17.38 13.24 -3.31
C ALA A 586 -16.11 13.89 -3.79
N THR A 587 -15.47 13.30 -4.78
CA THR A 587 -14.33 13.87 -5.50
C THR A 587 -14.72 14.08 -6.96
N ILE A 588 -14.60 15.31 -7.43
CA ILE A 588 -14.77 15.69 -8.84
C ILE A 588 -13.40 16.14 -9.32
N SER A 589 -12.86 15.48 -10.34
CA SER A 589 -11.49 15.74 -10.78
C SER A 589 -11.33 15.79 -12.30
N LYS A 590 -10.28 16.48 -12.74
CA LYS A 590 -9.80 16.52 -14.11
C LYS A 590 -8.30 16.25 -14.11
N ASN A 591 -7.90 15.17 -14.77
CA ASN A 591 -6.53 14.66 -14.77
C ASN A 591 -6.08 14.57 -16.24
N ARG A 592 -5.06 15.34 -16.64
CA ARG A 592 -4.68 15.49 -18.05
C ARG A 592 -3.17 15.47 -18.27
N ILE A 593 -2.78 14.84 -19.37
CA ILE A 593 -1.47 15.01 -19.99
C ILE A 593 -1.62 16.07 -21.08
N LYS A 594 -0.61 16.92 -21.24
CA LYS A 594 -0.55 17.91 -22.30
C LYS A 594 0.31 17.39 -23.45
N ASP A 595 -0.24 17.54 -24.67
CA ASP A 595 0.46 17.17 -25.92
C ASP A 595 1.00 15.73 -25.87
N PHE A 596 0.13 14.76 -25.50
CA PHE A 596 0.52 13.36 -25.35
C PHE A 596 0.87 12.74 -26.71
N VAL A 597 2.04 12.15 -26.77
CA VAL A 597 2.51 11.35 -27.91
C VAL A 597 2.67 9.92 -27.43
N GLU A 598 1.90 9.00 -28.03
CA GLU A 598 2.02 7.56 -27.81
C GLU A 598 3.10 6.99 -28.71
N THR A 599 3.97 6.17 -28.17
CA THR A 599 4.94 5.40 -28.95
C THR A 599 4.47 3.96 -29.03
N VAL A 600 4.11 3.51 -30.22
CA VAL A 600 3.76 2.12 -30.52
C VAL A 600 4.85 1.51 -31.40
N TYR A 601 5.06 0.21 -31.28
CA TYR A 601 6.12 -0.47 -32.01
C TYR A 601 5.54 -1.31 -33.15
N GLU A 602 6.26 -1.30 -34.27
CA GLU A 602 6.09 -2.25 -35.37
C GLU A 602 7.03 -3.44 -35.15
N ASP A 603 6.57 -4.64 -35.47
CA ASP A 603 7.38 -5.87 -35.44
C ASP A 603 8.20 -6.03 -34.14
N GLU A 604 7.55 -6.42 -33.07
CA GLU A 604 8.19 -6.80 -31.79
C GLU A 604 9.33 -5.82 -31.33
N TRP A 605 9.01 -4.52 -31.23
CA TRP A 605 9.86 -3.46 -30.65
C TRP A 605 10.96 -2.87 -31.56
N THR A 606 10.95 -3.10 -32.86
CA THR A 606 12.05 -2.63 -33.72
C THR A 606 11.83 -1.24 -34.35
N ASN A 607 10.60 -0.85 -34.69
CA ASN A 607 10.34 0.43 -35.35
C ASN A 607 9.29 1.24 -34.58
N PRO A 608 9.69 2.25 -33.77
CA PRO A 608 8.75 3.08 -33.04
C PRO A 608 7.95 3.99 -34.00
N VAL A 609 6.64 4.01 -33.83
CA VAL A 609 5.71 4.93 -34.50
C VAL A 609 5.11 5.87 -33.45
N GLU A 610 5.24 7.17 -33.66
CA GLU A 610 4.67 8.18 -32.78
C GLU A 610 3.29 8.60 -33.25
N ILE A 611 2.30 8.51 -32.34
CA ILE A 611 0.93 8.95 -32.59
C ILE A 611 0.62 10.11 -31.63
N ASN A 612 0.31 11.28 -32.20
CA ASN A 612 -0.04 12.47 -31.40
C ASN A 612 -1.53 12.47 -31.07
N HIS A 613 -1.86 12.36 -29.78
CA HIS A 613 -3.24 12.39 -29.27
C HIS A 613 -3.66 13.77 -28.72
N GLY A 614 -2.74 14.74 -28.62
CA GLY A 614 -3.02 16.04 -28.00
C GLY A 614 -3.21 15.93 -26.48
N ASP A 615 -4.19 16.67 -25.94
CA ASP A 615 -4.47 16.67 -24.48
C ASP A 615 -5.34 15.48 -24.07
N THR A 616 -4.78 14.50 -23.34
CA THR A 616 -5.47 13.26 -22.98
C THR A 616 -5.67 13.09 -21.47
N HIS A 617 -6.53 12.14 -21.08
CA HIS A 617 -6.68 11.73 -19.68
C HIS A 617 -5.43 10.97 -19.21
N ILE A 618 -5.08 11.16 -17.94
CA ILE A 618 -4.09 10.27 -17.29
C ILE A 618 -4.79 8.93 -17.00
N ALA A 619 -4.16 7.83 -17.38
CA ALA A 619 -4.67 6.49 -17.15
C ALA A 619 -5.02 6.24 -15.67
N PHE A 620 -6.00 5.38 -15.41
CA PHE A 620 -6.48 5.00 -14.08
C PHE A 620 -6.88 6.17 -13.17
N SER A 621 -7.41 7.23 -13.76
CA SER A 621 -7.78 8.47 -13.05
C SER A 621 -9.22 8.84 -13.32
N PRO A 622 -10.19 8.33 -12.54
CA PRO A 622 -11.60 8.64 -12.73
C PRO A 622 -11.90 10.10 -12.48
N SER A 623 -12.90 10.63 -13.18
CA SER A 623 -13.34 12.01 -13.01
C SER A 623 -14.27 12.23 -11.83
N PHE A 624 -14.92 11.16 -11.33
CA PHE A 624 -15.85 11.23 -10.21
C PHE A 624 -15.75 9.99 -9.32
N ILE A 625 -15.62 10.23 -8.02
CA ILE A 625 -15.69 9.22 -6.96
C ILE A 625 -16.69 9.71 -5.93
N PHE A 626 -17.60 8.85 -5.49
CA PHE A 626 -18.57 9.18 -4.46
C PHE A 626 -18.62 8.06 -3.42
N ASN A 627 -18.55 8.43 -2.14
CA ASN A 627 -18.71 7.52 -1.02
C ASN A 627 -19.84 7.98 -0.12
N ASN A 628 -20.61 7.05 0.38
CA ASN A 628 -21.71 7.27 1.29
C ASN A 628 -21.75 6.18 2.37
N SER A 629 -22.01 6.54 3.63
CA SER A 629 -22.08 5.59 4.75
C SER A 629 -23.15 6.01 5.74
N PHE A 630 -24.08 5.09 6.01
CA PHE A 630 -25.07 5.22 7.09
C PHE A 630 -24.65 4.33 8.25
N ASN A 631 -24.37 4.93 9.39
CA ASN A 631 -23.90 4.24 10.58
C ASN A 631 -24.92 4.35 11.71
N PHE A 632 -25.42 3.22 12.17
CA PHE A 632 -26.35 3.11 13.30
C PHE A 632 -25.63 2.43 14.46
N ASN A 633 -25.64 3.05 15.64
CA ASN A 633 -25.06 2.51 16.86
C ASN A 633 -26.09 2.67 17.98
N TYR A 634 -26.81 1.59 18.30
CA TYR A 634 -27.84 1.62 19.33
C TYR A 634 -27.61 0.54 20.38
N ASN A 635 -27.40 0.94 21.63
CA ASN A 635 -26.98 0.06 22.71
C ASN A 635 -25.73 -0.74 22.34
N ASN A 636 -25.85 -2.07 22.21
CA ASN A 636 -24.78 -2.99 21.92
C ASN A 636 -24.73 -3.38 20.42
N PHE A 637 -25.67 -2.90 19.62
CA PHE A 637 -25.80 -3.21 18.21
C PHE A 637 -25.24 -2.07 17.36
N ASP A 638 -24.48 -2.42 16.34
CA ASP A 638 -24.02 -1.49 15.30
C ASP A 638 -24.32 -2.05 13.90
N LEU A 639 -24.70 -1.15 13.01
CA LEU A 639 -24.93 -1.42 11.60
C LEU A 639 -24.28 -0.31 10.78
N SER A 640 -23.59 -0.67 9.70
CA SER A 640 -23.04 0.27 8.74
C SER A 640 -23.39 -0.19 7.33
N LEU A 641 -24.04 0.67 6.55
CA LEU A 641 -24.28 0.49 5.12
C LEU A 641 -23.43 1.53 4.38
N SER A 642 -22.44 1.07 3.64
CA SER A 642 -21.49 1.91 2.93
C SER A 642 -21.53 1.64 1.43
N THR A 643 -21.52 2.68 0.62
CA THR A 643 -21.57 2.61 -0.85
C THR A 643 -20.43 3.42 -1.45
N GLN A 644 -19.77 2.87 -2.45
CA GLN A 644 -18.78 3.57 -3.27
C GLN A 644 -19.22 3.54 -4.74
N TYR A 645 -19.20 4.69 -5.40
CA TYR A 645 -19.31 4.83 -6.83
C TYR A 645 -18.00 5.36 -7.40
N VAL A 646 -17.54 4.76 -8.50
CA VAL A 646 -16.37 5.20 -9.27
C VAL A 646 -16.76 5.29 -10.72
N SER A 647 -16.49 6.44 -11.35
CA SER A 647 -16.76 6.64 -12.78
C SER A 647 -15.77 5.88 -13.67
N LYS A 648 -16.13 5.72 -14.95
CA LYS A 648 -15.27 5.14 -15.99
C LYS A 648 -13.83 5.67 -15.92
N GLN A 649 -12.86 4.80 -16.19
CA GLN A 649 -11.42 5.10 -16.24
C GLN A 649 -10.82 4.55 -17.53
N TYR A 650 -9.98 5.33 -18.22
CA TYR A 650 -9.14 4.80 -19.29
C TYR A 650 -7.96 4.01 -18.70
N MET A 651 -7.60 2.88 -19.29
CA MET A 651 -6.46 2.08 -18.87
C MET A 651 -5.15 2.55 -19.52
N THR A 652 -5.23 3.25 -20.67
CA THR A 652 -4.08 3.87 -21.35
C THR A 652 -4.25 5.39 -21.42
N ASN A 653 -3.14 6.09 -21.68
CA ASN A 653 -3.17 7.56 -21.86
C ASN A 653 -3.65 7.98 -23.25
N ALA A 654 -3.89 7.05 -24.18
CA ALA A 654 -4.38 7.30 -25.55
C ALA A 654 -5.90 7.44 -25.65
N GLU A 655 -6.63 7.22 -24.56
CA GLU A 655 -8.10 7.34 -24.47
C GLU A 655 -8.88 6.41 -25.43
N TYR A 656 -8.40 5.20 -25.65
CA TYR A 656 -9.13 4.21 -26.44
C TYR A 656 -10.38 3.72 -25.70
N GLU A 657 -11.56 3.82 -26.34
CA GLU A 657 -12.86 3.49 -25.73
C GLU A 657 -13.07 2.00 -25.49
N ASP A 658 -12.31 1.15 -26.13
CA ASP A 658 -12.29 -0.31 -25.91
C ASP A 658 -11.30 -0.75 -24.81
N GLN A 659 -10.50 0.19 -24.25
CA GLN A 659 -9.53 -0.04 -23.19
C GLN A 659 -9.91 0.75 -21.94
N VAL A 660 -11.08 0.48 -21.38
CA VAL A 660 -11.64 1.18 -20.23
C VAL A 660 -12.04 0.21 -19.12
N LEU A 661 -11.95 0.68 -17.89
CA LEU A 661 -12.69 0.14 -16.76
C LEU A 661 -14.02 0.85 -16.69
N ASP A 662 -15.11 0.10 -16.72
CA ASP A 662 -16.46 0.66 -16.65
C ASP A 662 -16.75 1.28 -15.29
N ALA A 663 -17.73 2.16 -15.20
CA ALA A 663 -18.17 2.73 -13.94
C ALA A 663 -18.85 1.65 -13.07
N TYR A 664 -18.66 1.69 -11.78
CA TYR A 664 -19.29 0.75 -10.85
C TYR A 664 -19.83 1.42 -9.60
N CYS A 665 -20.82 0.75 -8.95
CA CYS A 665 -21.45 1.18 -7.72
C CYS A 665 -21.59 0.00 -6.75
N VAL A 666 -20.74 -0.10 -5.76
CA VAL A 666 -20.68 -1.23 -4.82
C VAL A 666 -21.10 -0.80 -3.42
N SER A 667 -21.97 -1.60 -2.79
CA SER A 667 -22.46 -1.37 -1.43
C SER A 667 -22.08 -2.54 -0.52
N ASN A 668 -21.61 -2.22 0.69
CA ASN A 668 -21.27 -3.19 1.72
C ASN A 668 -22.12 -2.95 2.98
N LEU A 669 -22.55 -4.03 3.61
CA LEU A 669 -23.31 -4.01 4.87
C LEU A 669 -22.49 -4.68 5.97
N HIS A 670 -22.29 -3.99 7.08
CA HIS A 670 -21.64 -4.53 8.27
C HIS A 670 -22.60 -4.49 9.46
N LEU A 671 -22.66 -5.59 10.20
CA LEU A 671 -23.47 -5.76 11.40
C LEU A 671 -22.59 -6.18 12.56
N GLY A 672 -22.82 -5.66 13.74
CA GLY A 672 -22.09 -6.04 14.93
C GLY A 672 -22.97 -6.04 16.18
N TYR A 673 -22.71 -6.98 17.07
CA TYR A 673 -23.35 -7.05 18.37
C TYR A 673 -22.33 -7.35 19.47
N ASN A 674 -22.31 -6.50 20.51
CA ASN A 674 -21.41 -6.62 21.64
C ASN A 674 -22.19 -7.10 22.88
N PHE A 675 -21.65 -8.08 23.61
CA PHE A 675 -22.23 -8.57 24.84
C PHE A 675 -21.12 -9.02 25.81
N LYS A 676 -21.47 -9.38 27.04
CA LYS A 676 -20.55 -9.89 28.03
C LYS A 676 -20.88 -11.33 28.40
N LEU A 677 -19.86 -12.15 28.49
CA LEU A 677 -19.91 -13.47 29.10
C LEU A 677 -19.17 -13.45 30.45
N PRO A 678 -19.44 -14.40 31.35
CA PRO A 678 -18.59 -14.58 32.54
C PRO A 678 -17.12 -14.69 32.16
N HIS A 679 -16.25 -14.04 32.92
CA HIS A 679 -14.80 -14.00 32.70
C HIS A 679 -14.31 -13.29 31.42
N THR A 680 -15.19 -12.55 30.72
CA THR A 680 -14.78 -11.71 29.58
C THR A 680 -15.04 -10.22 29.85
N LYS A 681 -14.19 -9.36 29.30
CA LYS A 681 -14.46 -7.91 29.24
C LYS A 681 -15.55 -7.60 28.22
N SER A 682 -15.47 -8.25 27.05
CA SER A 682 -16.47 -8.16 26.00
C SER A 682 -16.36 -9.33 25.02
N VAL A 683 -17.50 -9.68 24.43
CA VAL A 683 -17.59 -10.56 23.25
C VAL A 683 -18.28 -9.78 22.16
N ARG A 684 -17.75 -9.83 20.95
CA ARG A 684 -18.35 -9.24 19.75
C ARG A 684 -18.61 -10.33 18.71
N ILE A 685 -19.80 -10.34 18.15
CA ILE A 685 -20.13 -11.08 16.92
C ILE A 685 -20.29 -10.04 15.82
N GLY A 686 -19.66 -10.29 14.68
CA GLY A 686 -19.75 -9.46 13.48
C GLY A 686 -20.20 -10.27 12.28
N PHE A 687 -20.91 -9.62 11.37
CA PHE A 687 -21.29 -10.18 10.08
C PHE A 687 -21.21 -9.09 9.01
N SER A 688 -20.61 -9.42 7.87
CA SER A 688 -20.45 -8.50 6.75
C SER A 688 -20.93 -9.14 5.47
N ILE A 689 -21.62 -8.35 4.66
CA ILE A 689 -21.97 -8.67 3.28
C ILE A 689 -21.25 -7.65 2.40
N TYR A 690 -20.38 -8.13 1.55
CA TYR A 690 -19.70 -7.31 0.55
C TYR A 690 -20.44 -7.43 -0.77
N ASN A 691 -20.44 -6.35 -1.54
CA ASN A 691 -21.16 -6.23 -2.80
C ASN A 691 -22.62 -6.70 -2.67
N LEU A 692 -23.37 -6.02 -1.81
CA LEU A 692 -24.74 -6.37 -1.40
C LEU A 692 -25.72 -6.54 -2.57
N PHE A 693 -25.49 -5.83 -3.69
CA PHE A 693 -26.38 -5.81 -4.85
C PHE A 693 -25.85 -6.62 -6.03
N ASP A 694 -24.78 -7.41 -5.82
CA ASP A 694 -24.20 -8.31 -6.81
C ASP A 694 -23.74 -7.60 -8.09
N GLU A 695 -23.11 -6.44 -7.96
CA GLU A 695 -22.56 -5.69 -9.08
C GLU A 695 -21.39 -6.47 -9.71
N GLU A 696 -21.45 -6.68 -11.00
CA GLU A 696 -20.32 -7.22 -11.76
C GLU A 696 -19.40 -6.05 -12.19
N TYR A 697 -18.16 -6.02 -11.69
CA TYR A 697 -17.25 -4.93 -11.95
C TYR A 697 -15.79 -5.37 -11.94
N GLU A 698 -14.96 -4.54 -12.57
CA GLU A 698 -13.50 -4.63 -12.58
C GLU A 698 -12.91 -3.32 -12.01
N ASN A 699 -11.94 -3.44 -11.09
CA ASN A 699 -11.35 -2.26 -10.45
C ASN A 699 -9.88 -2.03 -10.82
N ASN A 700 -9.29 -2.95 -11.60
CA ASN A 700 -7.96 -2.85 -12.17
C ASN A 700 -7.92 -3.54 -13.53
N GLY A 701 -6.85 -3.33 -14.27
CA GLY A 701 -6.63 -3.96 -15.58
C GLY A 701 -5.29 -3.57 -16.15
N TYR A 702 -4.99 -4.10 -17.31
CA TYR A 702 -3.90 -3.65 -18.16
C TYR A 702 -4.39 -3.52 -19.60
N ALA A 703 -3.71 -2.69 -20.40
CA ALA A 703 -4.02 -2.51 -21.81
C ALA A 703 -2.80 -2.01 -22.57
N GLY A 704 -2.72 -2.38 -23.83
CA GLY A 704 -1.66 -1.95 -24.72
C GLY A 704 -2.07 -2.15 -26.19
N GLY A 705 -1.12 -1.93 -27.10
CA GLY A 705 -1.35 -2.11 -28.52
C GLY A 705 -0.06 -2.02 -29.32
N GLY A 706 -0.13 -2.37 -30.58
CA GLY A 706 0.96 -2.34 -31.51
C GLY A 706 0.53 -2.59 -32.94
N TYR A 707 1.49 -2.71 -33.85
CA TYR A 707 1.23 -3.10 -35.22
C TYR A 707 1.75 -4.51 -35.48
N TYR A 708 1.05 -5.24 -36.32
CA TYR A 708 1.57 -6.44 -36.96
C TYR A 708 1.32 -6.35 -38.48
N VAL A 709 2.08 -7.12 -39.27
CA VAL A 709 1.93 -7.15 -40.73
C VAL A 709 1.09 -8.36 -41.12
N ASP A 710 -0.04 -8.11 -41.77
CA ASP A 710 -0.90 -9.14 -42.36
C ASP A 710 -1.06 -8.87 -43.86
N GLY A 711 -0.71 -9.86 -44.70
CA GLY A 711 -0.79 -9.74 -46.16
C GLY A 711 0.00 -8.57 -46.76
N GLY A 712 0.99 -8.02 -46.06
CA GLY A 712 1.78 -6.84 -46.44
C GLY A 712 1.18 -5.48 -46.02
N GLU A 713 0.02 -5.50 -45.35
CA GLU A 713 -0.59 -4.31 -44.75
C GLU A 713 -0.31 -4.26 -43.25
N LYS A 714 -0.09 -3.04 -42.70
CA LYS A 714 0.05 -2.83 -41.26
C LYS A 714 -1.31 -2.78 -40.60
N VAL A 715 -1.53 -3.68 -39.67
CA VAL A 715 -2.78 -3.76 -38.89
C VAL A 715 -2.46 -3.36 -37.45
N PHE A 716 -3.18 -2.34 -36.94
CA PHE A 716 -3.10 -1.94 -35.53
C PHE A 716 -3.96 -2.88 -34.69
N TYR A 717 -3.38 -3.47 -33.66
CA TYR A 717 -4.10 -4.30 -32.69
C TYR A 717 -4.06 -3.67 -31.31
N ARG A 718 -5.06 -3.98 -30.49
CA ARG A 718 -5.14 -3.60 -29.08
C ARG A 718 -5.50 -4.83 -28.26
N TYR A 719 -5.00 -4.86 -27.04
CA TYR A 719 -5.32 -5.90 -26.07
C TYR A 719 -5.64 -5.26 -24.72
N SER A 720 -6.40 -5.97 -23.90
CA SER A 720 -6.72 -5.57 -22.53
C SER A 720 -7.08 -6.77 -21.69
N GLY A 721 -6.68 -6.74 -20.42
CA GLY A 721 -7.07 -7.69 -19.39
C GLY A 721 -7.68 -6.97 -18.20
N TYR A 722 -8.58 -7.61 -17.49
CA TYR A 722 -9.44 -7.03 -16.47
C TYR A 722 -9.40 -7.84 -15.17
N ALA A 723 -9.18 -7.18 -14.04
CA ALA A 723 -9.21 -7.78 -12.71
C ALA A 723 -10.65 -7.83 -12.20
N ALA A 724 -11.35 -8.94 -12.48
CA ALA A 724 -12.73 -9.13 -12.06
C ALA A 724 -12.84 -9.21 -10.53
N GLN A 725 -13.82 -8.53 -9.97
CA GLN A 725 -14.08 -8.52 -8.54
C GLN A 725 -15.29 -9.41 -8.20
N ALA A 726 -15.26 -9.91 -6.94
CA ALA A 726 -16.28 -10.82 -6.45
C ALA A 726 -17.68 -10.18 -6.43
N GLY A 727 -18.67 -10.94 -6.83
CA GLY A 727 -20.07 -10.65 -6.60
C GLY A 727 -20.42 -10.64 -5.11
N THR A 728 -21.70 -10.82 -4.76
CA THR A 728 -22.12 -10.84 -3.35
C THR A 728 -21.40 -11.95 -2.59
N ASN A 729 -20.69 -11.54 -1.52
CA ASN A 729 -19.97 -12.45 -0.65
C ASN A 729 -20.06 -12.00 0.82
N PHE A 730 -19.70 -12.86 1.78
CA PHE A 730 -19.92 -12.59 3.19
C PHE A 730 -18.83 -13.14 4.10
N MET A 731 -18.68 -12.47 5.26
CA MET A 731 -17.79 -12.86 6.34
C MET A 731 -18.51 -12.78 7.69
N GLY A 732 -18.31 -13.81 8.51
CA GLY A 732 -18.71 -13.81 9.93
C GLY A 732 -17.48 -13.70 10.83
N SER A 733 -17.61 -13.07 12.00
CA SER A 733 -16.50 -12.97 12.96
C SER A 733 -16.95 -13.10 14.39
N VAL A 734 -16.03 -13.52 15.26
CA VAL A 734 -16.17 -13.51 16.70
C VAL A 734 -14.89 -13.00 17.35
N SER A 735 -15.05 -12.11 18.34
CA SER A 735 -13.94 -11.55 19.11
C SER A 735 -14.21 -11.73 20.60
N PHE A 736 -13.23 -12.19 21.35
CA PHE A 736 -13.26 -12.30 22.80
C PHE A 736 -12.16 -11.40 23.38
N LYS A 737 -12.53 -10.51 24.31
CA LYS A 737 -11.58 -9.68 25.08
C LYS A 737 -11.64 -10.08 26.56
N PHE A 738 -10.49 -10.36 27.16
CA PHE A 738 -10.32 -10.79 28.55
C PHE A 738 -9.60 -9.74 29.40
#